data_6be5befc4accc5f6328c39e2db2b3426
#
_entry.id   6be5befc4accc5f6328c39e2db2b3426
#
_cell.length_a   1.000
_cell.length_b   1.000
_cell.length_c   1.000
_cell.angle_alpha   90.00
_cell.angle_beta   90.00
_cell.angle_gamma   90.00
#
_symmetry.space_group_name_H-M   'P 1'
#
loop_
_entity.id
_entity.type
_entity.pdbx_description
1 polymer ?
#
loop_
_entity_poly.entity_id
_entity_poly.type
_entity_poly.pdbx_seq_one_letter_code
_entity_poly.pdbx_strand_id
1 'polypeptide(L)'
;MPVGNEALLREDDEARRRALGAESCIVEAPAGAGKTELLAQRFLTLLAAVEAPEEIVALTFTNKAAAEMRHRVMDNLVAAAAGRVPDKPHKLVSHELALAALAASRRRGWGLLEHPGRLRVTTIDALCASLARQMPVLSRFGAEPRRADDAGRHYEEAARRALAWLEEEAPQAQAVARALRHVDNDARRLAELLAAMLARRDQWLRHTLESQPWQDAERALAALVRADLDRVAKAFPTAVQQALMPIARHAAGNLPEDHPLAVLRDWSRPLCVEPEELPLWRGLAALLLTGQDTPRRKLDKRDGFPANESGAQKKALSDIVAALSDEAVDALAQARRLADPHYTEEEWATIEALGNLLRLAAAELWNVFNESGEADFVEVALRARQALGDEAQPTDLALALDYRIRHLLVDEFQDTSPTQVDLLARLTAGWLPGDGRTLFLVGDPMQSIYRFRKADVGLFIDVKQRGLGDLAMAPLRLYRNNRSQRAVVAWVNLTFARVFALADDIPCGAIRYRESAATKDEAGDPTADAGVTPHAVVVDKGGDADLAEAREMLATIDAERAADPGRQIAVLARARASCGAGAGNSAASTRAALHGGGDGAPRPAPAGAGPAGADARAAASGRPRQLAGDSARTVVRPHAGGPARAGGRRPHVHPLAFDRRC
;
A
#
# COMPACT_ATOMS: atom_id res chain seq x y z
N MET A 1 -6.60 5.75 28.24
CA MET A 1 -5.69 4.98 29.12
C MET A 1 -5.10 3.87 28.28
N PRO A 2 -3.77 3.66 28.22
CA PRO A 2 -3.24 2.48 27.56
C PRO A 2 -3.80 1.25 28.27
N VAL A 3 -4.36 0.32 27.50
CA VAL A 3 -4.82 -0.98 27.98
C VAL A 3 -3.57 -1.69 28.55
N GLY A 4 -3.64 -2.21 29.76
CA GLY A 4 -2.49 -2.87 30.37
C GLY A 4 -2.02 -4.06 29.49
N ASN A 5 -0.72 -4.30 29.40
CA ASN A 5 -0.12 -5.35 28.58
C ASN A 5 -0.78 -6.73 28.78
N GLU A 6 -1.18 -7.06 30.01
CA GLU A 6 -1.90 -8.31 30.34
C GLU A 6 -3.27 -8.44 29.66
N ALA A 7 -4.02 -7.33 29.54
CA ALA A 7 -5.31 -7.37 28.89
C ALA A 7 -5.18 -7.65 27.39
N LEU A 8 -4.20 -7.01 26.72
CA LEU A 8 -3.87 -7.27 25.32
C LEU A 8 -3.43 -8.74 25.09
N LEU A 9 -2.67 -9.30 26.03
CA LEU A 9 -2.24 -10.70 25.94
C LEU A 9 -3.40 -11.68 26.10
N ARG A 10 -4.38 -11.38 26.95
CA ARG A 10 -5.61 -12.20 27.09
C ARG A 10 -6.49 -12.14 25.83
N GLU A 11 -6.65 -10.96 25.25
CA GLU A 11 -7.32 -10.79 23.97
C GLU A 11 -6.62 -11.57 22.83
N ASP A 12 -5.28 -11.54 22.81
CA ASP A 12 -4.47 -12.30 21.85
C ASP A 12 -4.71 -13.82 21.98
N ASP A 13 -4.76 -14.34 23.21
CA ASP A 13 -5.03 -15.77 23.46
C ASP A 13 -6.45 -16.18 23.03
N GLU A 14 -7.45 -15.32 23.26
CA GLU A 14 -8.80 -15.56 22.81
C GLU A 14 -8.88 -15.53 21.26
N ALA A 15 -8.25 -14.53 20.63
CA ALA A 15 -8.21 -14.41 19.18
C ALA A 15 -7.54 -15.65 18.54
N ARG A 16 -6.47 -16.17 19.13
CA ARG A 16 -5.82 -17.41 18.65
C ARG A 16 -6.73 -18.62 18.76
N ARG A 17 -7.43 -18.77 19.88
CA ARG A 17 -8.40 -19.89 20.05
C ARG A 17 -9.51 -19.82 19.00
N ARG A 18 -10.10 -18.64 18.79
CA ARG A 18 -11.12 -18.43 17.77
C ARG A 18 -10.59 -18.66 16.35
N ALA A 19 -9.35 -18.22 16.07
CA ALA A 19 -8.70 -18.44 14.78
C ALA A 19 -8.51 -19.91 14.41
N LEU A 20 -8.47 -20.81 15.37
CA LEU A 20 -8.43 -22.27 15.16
C LEU A 20 -9.82 -22.90 15.06
N GLY A 21 -10.90 -22.15 15.30
CA GLY A 21 -12.29 -22.61 15.23
C GLY A 21 -12.79 -22.85 13.80
N ALA A 22 -14.07 -23.13 13.64
CA ALA A 22 -14.72 -23.47 12.36
C ALA A 22 -15.31 -22.25 11.62
N GLU A 23 -15.00 -21.03 12.02
CA GLU A 23 -15.52 -19.80 11.41
C GLU A 23 -14.55 -19.22 10.37
N SER A 24 -15.13 -18.51 9.38
CA SER A 24 -14.35 -17.68 8.48
C SER A 24 -13.88 -16.42 9.20
N CYS A 25 -12.59 -16.10 9.14
CA CYS A 25 -12.04 -14.95 9.87
C CYS A 25 -10.90 -14.24 9.14
N ILE A 26 -10.78 -12.95 9.43
CA ILE A 26 -9.65 -12.12 9.04
C ILE A 26 -8.85 -11.72 10.26
N VAL A 27 -7.57 -12.11 10.28
CA VAL A 27 -6.66 -11.92 11.41
C VAL A 27 -5.68 -10.81 11.11
N GLU A 28 -5.79 -9.72 11.86
CA GLU A 28 -4.81 -8.64 11.87
C GLU A 28 -3.72 -8.96 12.89
N ALA A 29 -2.49 -9.16 12.42
CA ALA A 29 -1.39 -9.66 13.25
C ALA A 29 -0.12 -8.85 13.03
N PRO A 30 0.40 -8.14 14.05
CA PRO A 30 1.60 -7.32 13.93
C PRO A 30 2.86 -8.15 13.66
N ALA A 31 3.96 -7.45 13.32
CA ALA A 31 5.27 -8.08 13.17
C ALA A 31 5.64 -8.87 14.43
N GLY A 32 6.14 -10.09 14.23
CA GLY A 32 6.55 -10.94 15.38
C GLY A 32 5.40 -11.62 16.12
N ALA A 33 4.14 -11.45 15.71
CA ALA A 33 2.97 -12.10 16.34
C ALA A 33 2.89 -13.62 16.12
N GLY A 34 3.72 -14.18 15.23
CA GLY A 34 3.69 -15.61 14.91
C GLY A 34 2.59 -15.96 13.91
N LYS A 35 2.30 -15.09 12.94
CA LYS A 35 1.33 -15.32 11.83
C LYS A 35 1.47 -16.69 11.18
N THR A 36 2.68 -17.01 10.75
CA THR A 36 2.98 -18.28 10.05
C THR A 36 2.75 -19.51 10.93
N GLU A 37 3.00 -19.40 12.24
CA GLU A 37 2.72 -20.49 13.19
C GLU A 37 1.20 -20.70 13.34
N LEU A 38 0.45 -19.62 13.52
CA LEU A 38 -1.02 -19.67 13.60
C LEU A 38 -1.63 -20.25 12.31
N LEU A 39 -1.11 -19.88 11.15
CA LEU A 39 -1.54 -20.38 9.86
C LEU A 39 -1.26 -21.89 9.72
N ALA A 40 -0.08 -22.36 10.17
CA ALA A 40 0.27 -23.78 10.21
C ALA A 40 -0.62 -24.56 11.20
N GLN A 41 -0.92 -24.00 12.37
CA GLN A 41 -1.85 -24.58 13.34
C GLN A 41 -3.25 -24.70 12.77
N ARG A 42 -3.76 -23.63 12.10
CA ARG A 42 -5.06 -23.68 11.40
C ARG A 42 -5.08 -24.77 10.34
N PHE A 43 -4.02 -24.87 9.52
CA PHE A 43 -3.90 -25.91 8.50
C PHE A 43 -3.94 -27.32 9.11
N LEU A 44 -3.21 -27.56 10.19
CA LEU A 44 -3.21 -28.85 10.92
C LEU A 44 -4.58 -29.17 11.53
N THR A 45 -5.28 -28.18 12.08
CA THR A 45 -6.65 -28.33 12.59
C THR A 45 -7.59 -28.80 11.49
N LEU A 46 -7.52 -28.16 10.32
CA LEU A 46 -8.36 -28.50 9.17
C LEU A 46 -8.03 -29.89 8.60
N LEU A 47 -6.76 -30.31 8.57
CA LEU A 47 -6.37 -31.65 8.16
C LEU A 47 -7.01 -32.75 9.03
N ALA A 48 -7.27 -32.47 10.30
CA ALA A 48 -7.96 -33.44 11.16
C ALA A 48 -9.47 -33.60 10.80
N ALA A 49 -10.07 -32.61 10.14
CA ALA A 49 -11.50 -32.52 9.87
C ALA A 49 -11.91 -32.92 8.43
N VAL A 50 -11.09 -32.64 7.41
CA VAL A 50 -11.43 -32.86 5.99
C VAL A 50 -11.39 -34.33 5.57
N GLU A 51 -12.06 -34.66 4.45
CA GLU A 51 -12.05 -36.01 3.88
C GLU A 51 -10.83 -36.24 2.98
N ALA A 52 -10.28 -35.19 2.33
CA ALA A 52 -9.07 -35.25 1.54
C ALA A 52 -8.19 -34.01 1.82
N PRO A 53 -6.85 -34.16 1.91
CA PRO A 53 -5.98 -33.03 2.19
C PRO A 53 -6.03 -31.93 1.11
N GLU A 54 -6.44 -32.28 -0.10
CA GLU A 54 -6.62 -31.39 -1.23
C GLU A 54 -7.81 -30.42 -1.09
N GLU A 55 -8.70 -30.66 -0.12
CA GLU A 55 -9.82 -29.76 0.21
C GLU A 55 -9.33 -28.47 0.91
N ILE A 56 -8.08 -28.45 1.38
CA ILE A 56 -7.44 -27.30 1.99
C ILE A 56 -6.45 -26.69 1.00
N VAL A 57 -6.64 -25.41 0.66
CA VAL A 57 -5.72 -24.63 -0.17
C VAL A 57 -5.14 -23.49 0.64
N ALA A 58 -3.81 -23.46 0.78
CA ALA A 58 -3.13 -22.35 1.41
C ALA A 58 -2.36 -21.53 0.37
N LEU A 59 -2.62 -20.24 0.37
CA LEU A 59 -2.09 -19.26 -0.58
C LEU A 59 -1.12 -18.32 0.12
N THR A 60 0.02 -18.09 -0.50
CA THR A 60 1.04 -17.14 -0.03
C THR A 60 1.43 -16.19 -1.15
N PHE A 61 2.16 -15.14 -0.81
CA PHE A 61 2.58 -14.15 -1.80
C PHE A 61 3.84 -14.55 -2.59
N THR A 62 4.75 -15.34 -1.99
CA THR A 62 6.01 -15.74 -2.64
C THR A 62 6.22 -17.26 -2.61
N ASN A 63 6.93 -17.79 -3.60
CA ASN A 63 7.32 -19.21 -3.63
C ASN A 63 8.12 -19.62 -2.39
N LYS A 64 8.97 -18.72 -1.88
CA LYS A 64 9.74 -18.95 -0.65
C LYS A 64 8.80 -19.11 0.55
N ALA A 65 7.82 -18.22 0.70
CA ALA A 65 6.84 -18.31 1.79
C ALA A 65 5.99 -19.59 1.68
N ALA A 66 5.58 -19.97 0.48
CA ALA A 66 4.86 -21.23 0.24
C ALA A 66 5.70 -22.46 0.62
N ALA A 67 6.98 -22.47 0.25
CA ALA A 67 7.90 -23.54 0.63
C ALA A 67 8.14 -23.59 2.13
N GLU A 68 8.33 -22.44 2.78
CA GLU A 68 8.52 -22.32 4.23
C GLU A 68 7.28 -22.79 5.00
N MET A 69 6.09 -22.38 4.59
CA MET A 69 4.83 -22.83 5.19
C MET A 69 4.66 -24.35 5.06
N ARG A 70 4.87 -24.90 3.85
CA ARG A 70 4.79 -26.35 3.63
C ARG A 70 5.80 -27.09 4.51
N HIS A 71 7.02 -26.59 4.57
CA HIS A 71 8.08 -27.19 5.42
C HIS A 71 7.67 -27.19 6.88
N ARG A 72 7.15 -26.08 7.40
CA ARG A 72 6.67 -25.94 8.78
C ARG A 72 5.55 -26.93 9.11
N VAL A 73 4.56 -27.09 8.24
CA VAL A 73 3.49 -28.09 8.43
C VAL A 73 4.08 -29.50 8.46
N MET A 74 4.97 -29.83 7.51
CA MET A 74 5.62 -31.14 7.44
C MET A 74 6.51 -31.41 8.64
N ASP A 75 7.29 -30.44 9.12
CA ASP A 75 8.15 -30.60 10.31
C ASP A 75 7.33 -30.93 11.56
N ASN A 76 6.17 -30.28 11.73
CA ASN A 76 5.26 -30.59 12.82
C ASN A 76 4.71 -32.03 12.70
N LEU A 77 4.33 -32.49 11.50
CA LEU A 77 3.85 -33.85 11.26
C LEU A 77 4.96 -34.87 11.50
N VAL A 78 6.17 -34.66 11.01
CA VAL A 78 7.33 -35.54 11.19
C VAL A 78 7.74 -35.62 12.68
N ALA A 79 7.79 -34.48 13.37
CA ALA A 79 8.11 -34.43 14.78
C ALA A 79 7.08 -35.19 15.63
N ALA A 80 5.79 -35.01 15.35
CA ALA A 80 4.69 -35.71 16.01
C ALA A 80 4.73 -37.23 15.72
N ALA A 81 4.99 -37.64 14.48
CA ALA A 81 5.12 -39.04 14.10
C ALA A 81 6.31 -39.73 14.81
N ALA A 82 7.40 -39.00 15.04
CA ALA A 82 8.57 -39.46 15.76
C ALA A 82 8.41 -39.42 17.30
N GLY A 83 7.24 -39.01 17.83
CA GLY A 83 7.00 -38.88 19.26
C GLY A 83 7.82 -37.79 19.97
N ARG A 84 8.36 -36.82 19.22
CA ARG A 84 9.16 -35.72 19.78
C ARG A 84 8.23 -34.64 20.32
N VAL A 85 8.11 -34.57 21.64
CA VAL A 85 7.31 -33.57 22.35
C VAL A 85 8.14 -32.31 22.55
N PRO A 86 7.65 -31.13 22.07
CA PRO A 86 8.39 -29.88 22.22
C PRO A 86 8.24 -29.30 23.65
N ASP A 87 9.27 -28.58 24.12
CA ASP A 87 9.28 -27.95 25.45
C ASP A 87 8.49 -26.64 25.52
N LYS A 88 8.29 -25.98 24.38
CA LYS A 88 7.66 -24.64 24.33
C LYS A 88 6.12 -24.74 24.23
N PRO A 89 5.35 -24.02 25.08
CA PRO A 89 3.88 -24.13 25.12
C PRO A 89 3.18 -23.97 23.78
N HIS A 90 3.57 -22.96 22.97
CA HIS A 90 2.98 -22.74 21.65
C HIS A 90 3.27 -23.88 20.65
N LYS A 91 4.38 -24.59 20.82
CA LYS A 91 4.71 -25.77 20.01
C LYS A 91 4.02 -27.03 20.49
N LEU A 92 3.60 -27.10 21.77
CA LEU A 92 2.76 -28.18 22.26
C LEU A 92 1.41 -28.19 21.55
N VAL A 93 0.79 -27.02 21.37
CA VAL A 93 -0.46 -26.89 20.58
C VAL A 93 -0.25 -27.41 19.16
N SER A 94 0.81 -27.00 18.48
CA SER A 94 1.14 -27.48 17.12
C SER A 94 1.36 -29.00 17.09
N HIS A 95 1.98 -29.57 18.13
CA HIS A 95 2.21 -30.99 18.25
C HIS A 95 0.90 -31.79 18.42
N GLU A 96 0.00 -31.36 19.28
CA GLU A 96 -1.32 -31.97 19.49
C GLU A 96 -2.15 -31.95 18.20
N LEU A 97 -2.17 -30.81 17.49
CA LEU A 97 -2.86 -30.67 16.20
C LEU A 97 -2.24 -31.57 15.13
N ALA A 98 -0.91 -31.72 15.12
CA ALA A 98 -0.23 -32.63 14.20
C ALA A 98 -0.56 -34.10 14.49
N LEU A 99 -0.67 -34.51 15.75
CA LEU A 99 -1.12 -35.86 16.13
C LEU A 99 -2.54 -36.14 15.64
N ALA A 100 -3.46 -35.18 15.79
CA ALA A 100 -4.82 -35.30 15.29
C ALA A 100 -4.88 -35.43 13.76
N ALA A 101 -4.08 -34.63 13.04
CA ALA A 101 -3.95 -34.70 11.58
C ALA A 101 -3.37 -36.04 11.11
N LEU A 102 -2.35 -36.57 11.80
CA LEU A 102 -1.79 -37.91 11.52
C LEU A 102 -2.79 -39.04 11.76
N ALA A 103 -3.57 -38.93 12.83
CA ALA A 103 -4.64 -39.89 13.11
C ALA A 103 -5.69 -39.89 11.98
N ALA A 104 -6.08 -38.70 11.48
CA ALA A 104 -6.97 -38.59 10.32
C ALA A 104 -6.33 -39.17 9.05
N SER A 105 -5.04 -38.85 8.79
CA SER A 105 -4.27 -39.37 7.65
C SER A 105 -4.22 -40.90 7.65
N ARG A 106 -4.02 -41.53 8.82
CA ARG A 106 -4.00 -42.99 8.95
C ARG A 106 -5.38 -43.58 8.70
N ARG A 107 -6.46 -43.02 9.31
CA ARG A 107 -7.81 -43.50 9.12
C ARG A 107 -8.27 -43.47 7.66
N ARG A 108 -7.88 -42.45 6.92
CA ARG A 108 -8.27 -42.19 5.54
C ARG A 108 -7.25 -42.67 4.50
N GLY A 109 -6.11 -43.23 4.93
CA GLY A 109 -5.10 -43.78 4.04
C GLY A 109 -4.38 -42.74 3.17
N TRP A 110 -4.16 -41.52 3.69
CA TRP A 110 -3.59 -40.44 2.85
C TRP A 110 -2.10 -40.55 2.59
N GLY A 111 -1.33 -41.15 3.51
CA GLY A 111 0.14 -41.25 3.38
C GLY A 111 0.81 -39.88 3.31
N LEU A 112 0.44 -38.93 4.19
CA LEU A 112 0.93 -37.53 4.10
C LEU A 112 2.45 -37.40 4.25
N LEU A 113 3.10 -38.31 5.02
CA LEU A 113 4.54 -38.28 5.21
C LEU A 113 5.29 -38.76 3.98
N GLU A 114 4.70 -39.69 3.23
CA GLU A 114 5.24 -40.25 1.99
C GLU A 114 4.88 -39.37 0.79
N HIS A 115 3.75 -38.68 0.86
CA HIS A 115 3.20 -37.88 -0.22
C HIS A 115 2.96 -36.42 0.17
N PRO A 116 3.99 -35.63 0.53
CA PRO A 116 3.86 -34.24 1.00
C PRO A 116 3.30 -33.31 -0.11
N GLY A 117 3.37 -33.72 -1.37
CA GLY A 117 2.80 -32.99 -2.52
C GLY A 117 1.26 -32.88 -2.49
N ARG A 118 0.57 -33.69 -1.67
CA ARG A 118 -0.88 -33.61 -1.44
C ARG A 118 -1.29 -32.36 -0.64
N LEU A 119 -0.35 -31.73 0.09
CA LEU A 119 -0.57 -30.46 0.76
C LEU A 119 -0.57 -29.31 -0.26
N ARG A 120 -1.76 -28.76 -0.54
CA ARG A 120 -1.93 -27.67 -1.52
C ARG A 120 -1.52 -26.32 -0.91
N VAL A 121 -0.22 -26.12 -0.77
CA VAL A 121 0.38 -24.84 -0.36
C VAL A 121 1.08 -24.23 -1.58
N THR A 122 0.60 -23.11 -2.08
CA THR A 122 1.07 -22.50 -3.34
C THR A 122 1.00 -20.98 -3.27
N THR A 123 1.51 -20.29 -4.30
CA THR A 123 1.28 -18.84 -4.42
C THR A 123 -0.05 -18.57 -5.09
N ILE A 124 -0.62 -17.39 -4.81
CA ILE A 124 -1.88 -16.96 -5.45
C ILE A 124 -1.71 -16.87 -6.98
N ASP A 125 -0.53 -16.45 -7.46
CA ASP A 125 -0.21 -16.39 -8.89
C ASP A 125 -0.13 -17.79 -9.53
N ALA A 126 0.43 -18.77 -8.82
CA ALA A 126 0.48 -20.15 -9.31
C ALA A 126 -0.93 -20.79 -9.33
N LEU A 127 -1.81 -20.42 -8.39
CA LEU A 127 -3.22 -20.81 -8.46
C LEU A 127 -3.88 -20.19 -9.70
N CYS A 128 -3.71 -18.88 -9.95
CA CYS A 128 -4.23 -18.20 -11.14
C CYS A 128 -3.77 -18.90 -12.43
N ALA A 129 -2.49 -19.20 -12.56
CA ALA A 129 -1.94 -19.90 -13.71
C ALA A 129 -2.57 -21.31 -13.87
N SER A 130 -2.76 -22.02 -12.76
CA SER A 130 -3.41 -23.34 -12.77
C SER A 130 -4.86 -23.28 -13.24
N LEU A 131 -5.63 -22.28 -12.79
CA LEU A 131 -7.03 -22.07 -13.18
C LEU A 131 -7.13 -21.71 -14.67
N ALA A 132 -6.29 -20.78 -15.12
CA ALA A 132 -6.27 -20.39 -16.54
C ALA A 132 -5.95 -21.58 -17.47
N ARG A 133 -5.06 -22.49 -17.06
CA ARG A 133 -4.72 -23.71 -17.82
C ARG A 133 -5.86 -24.74 -17.88
N GLN A 134 -6.68 -24.84 -16.85
CA GLN A 134 -7.79 -25.81 -16.82
C GLN A 134 -8.91 -25.44 -17.80
N MET A 135 -9.00 -24.17 -18.19
CA MET A 135 -10.01 -23.67 -19.13
C MET A 135 -9.35 -22.90 -20.29
N PRO A 136 -8.57 -23.53 -21.15
CA PRO A 136 -7.73 -22.85 -22.15
C PRO A 136 -8.55 -22.04 -23.17
N VAL A 137 -9.76 -22.47 -23.48
CA VAL A 137 -10.67 -21.74 -24.41
C VAL A 137 -11.24 -20.51 -23.74
N LEU A 138 -11.75 -20.62 -22.51
CA LEU A 138 -12.33 -19.49 -21.77
C LEU A 138 -11.29 -18.51 -21.31
N SER A 139 -10.12 -18.97 -20.89
CA SER A 139 -8.97 -18.10 -20.56
C SER A 139 -8.36 -17.44 -21.80
N ARG A 140 -8.69 -17.94 -23.00
CA ARG A 140 -8.15 -17.48 -24.30
C ARG A 140 -6.65 -17.58 -24.43
N PHE A 141 -5.95 -18.31 -23.58
CA PHE A 141 -4.51 -18.50 -23.73
C PHE A 141 -4.15 -19.57 -24.78
N GLY A 142 -5.04 -20.53 -25.00
CA GLY A 142 -4.74 -21.69 -25.85
C GLY A 142 -3.62 -22.56 -25.29
N ALA A 143 -2.40 -22.02 -25.20
CA ALA A 143 -1.25 -22.59 -24.52
C ALA A 143 -0.82 -21.72 -23.33
N GLU A 144 -0.07 -22.29 -22.37
CA GLU A 144 0.43 -21.55 -21.22
C GLU A 144 1.45 -20.49 -21.68
N PRO A 145 1.19 -19.18 -21.46
CA PRO A 145 2.15 -18.16 -21.80
C PRO A 145 3.34 -18.23 -20.85
N ARG A 146 4.52 -17.92 -21.34
CA ARG A 146 5.68 -17.69 -20.47
C ARG A 146 5.49 -16.40 -19.70
N ARG A 147 5.96 -16.39 -18.48
CA ARG A 147 5.93 -15.17 -17.67
C ARG A 147 6.93 -14.17 -18.23
N ALA A 148 6.48 -12.95 -18.51
CA ALA A 148 7.35 -11.85 -18.87
C ALA A 148 8.20 -11.41 -17.66
N ASP A 149 9.52 -11.46 -17.78
CA ASP A 149 10.44 -10.94 -16.76
C ASP A 149 10.41 -9.42 -16.71
N ASP A 150 10.29 -8.78 -17.86
CA ASP A 150 10.08 -7.34 -18.04
C ASP A 150 8.89 -7.12 -18.99
N ALA A 151 7.75 -6.79 -18.40
CA ALA A 151 6.55 -6.47 -19.16
C ALA A 151 6.53 -5.02 -19.68
N GLY A 152 7.46 -4.17 -19.28
CA GLY A 152 7.50 -2.75 -19.68
C GLY A 152 7.56 -2.60 -21.20
N ARG A 153 8.39 -3.39 -21.88
CA ARG A 153 8.49 -3.40 -23.35
C ARG A 153 7.17 -3.73 -24.04
N HIS A 154 6.37 -4.63 -23.46
CA HIS A 154 5.06 -4.99 -24.02
C HIS A 154 4.05 -3.87 -23.85
N TYR A 155 4.10 -3.13 -22.73
CA TYR A 155 3.24 -1.97 -22.52
C TYR A 155 3.58 -0.84 -23.49
N GLU A 156 4.87 -0.56 -23.71
CA GLU A 156 5.32 0.45 -24.68
C GLU A 156 4.90 0.08 -26.11
N GLU A 157 5.08 -1.18 -26.49
CA GLU A 157 4.65 -1.70 -27.81
C GLU A 157 3.14 -1.58 -27.99
N ALA A 158 2.35 -2.00 -27.01
CA ALA A 158 0.89 -1.89 -27.05
C ALA A 158 0.42 -0.44 -27.13
N ALA A 159 1.05 0.45 -26.35
CA ALA A 159 0.75 1.89 -26.40
C ALA A 159 1.05 2.48 -27.78
N ARG A 160 2.18 2.12 -28.40
CA ARG A 160 2.55 2.55 -29.74
C ARG A 160 1.55 2.04 -30.79
N ARG A 161 1.12 0.78 -30.72
CA ARG A 161 0.10 0.21 -31.61
C ARG A 161 -1.23 0.91 -31.45
N ALA A 162 -1.65 1.19 -30.24
CA ALA A 162 -2.88 1.93 -29.97
C ALA A 162 -2.86 3.35 -30.56
N LEU A 163 -1.72 4.03 -30.54
CA LEU A 163 -1.57 5.35 -31.16
C LEU A 163 -1.54 5.30 -32.69
N ALA A 164 -1.06 4.21 -33.29
CA ALA A 164 -1.05 4.02 -34.75
C ALA A 164 -2.45 3.98 -35.37
N TRP A 165 -3.51 3.70 -34.60
CA TRP A 165 -4.90 3.78 -35.05
C TRP A 165 -5.33 5.19 -35.45
N LEU A 166 -4.52 6.22 -35.19
CA LEU A 166 -4.75 7.58 -35.69
C LEU A 166 -4.81 7.62 -37.21
N GLU A 167 -4.07 6.77 -37.91
CA GLU A 167 -3.94 6.71 -39.36
C GLU A 167 -5.05 5.86 -39.99
N GLU A 168 -5.88 5.18 -39.21
CA GLU A 168 -6.92 4.29 -39.70
C GLU A 168 -8.25 5.01 -39.87
N GLU A 169 -9.05 4.62 -40.87
CA GLU A 169 -10.43 5.10 -41.05
C GLU A 169 -11.39 4.37 -40.10
N ALA A 170 -11.24 4.57 -38.81
CA ALA A 170 -12.02 3.90 -37.77
C ALA A 170 -12.46 4.86 -36.66
N PRO A 171 -13.55 4.56 -35.94
CA PRO A 171 -14.01 5.40 -34.83
C PRO A 171 -12.94 5.61 -33.73
N GLN A 172 -12.04 4.66 -33.59
CA GLN A 172 -10.91 4.70 -32.63
C GLN A 172 -9.93 5.83 -32.94
N ALA A 173 -9.75 6.21 -34.21
CA ALA A 173 -8.90 7.34 -34.62
C ALA A 173 -9.32 8.65 -33.97
N GLN A 174 -10.62 8.88 -33.81
CA GLN A 174 -11.15 10.10 -33.16
C GLN A 174 -10.76 10.15 -31.68
N ALA A 175 -10.80 9.02 -30.99
CA ALA A 175 -10.38 8.93 -29.58
C ALA A 175 -8.89 9.22 -29.44
N VAL A 176 -8.04 8.64 -30.31
CA VAL A 176 -6.60 8.91 -30.35
C VAL A 176 -6.33 10.39 -30.63
N ALA A 177 -6.99 10.98 -31.65
CA ALA A 177 -6.81 12.38 -32.03
C ALA A 177 -7.19 13.33 -30.88
N ARG A 178 -8.26 13.02 -30.14
CA ARG A 178 -8.70 13.84 -29.00
C ARG A 178 -7.75 13.73 -27.84
N ALA A 179 -7.29 12.52 -27.51
CA ALA A 179 -6.31 12.28 -26.48
C ALA A 179 -4.97 12.98 -26.79
N LEU A 180 -4.51 12.95 -28.05
CA LEU A 180 -3.30 13.67 -28.47
C LEU A 180 -3.45 15.18 -28.28
N ARG A 181 -4.58 15.76 -28.70
CA ARG A 181 -4.84 17.20 -28.47
C ARG A 181 -4.78 17.58 -27.00
N HIS A 182 -5.27 16.72 -26.11
CA HIS A 182 -5.25 16.96 -24.67
C HIS A 182 -3.83 17.01 -24.08
N VAL A 183 -2.86 16.36 -24.71
CA VAL A 183 -1.43 16.39 -24.32
C VAL A 183 -0.59 17.22 -25.29
N ASP A 184 -1.16 18.26 -25.90
CA ASP A 184 -0.48 19.19 -26.82
C ASP A 184 0.20 18.47 -28.02
N ASN A 185 -0.38 17.37 -28.50
CA ASN A 185 0.11 16.50 -29.57
C ASN A 185 1.49 15.85 -29.28
N ASP A 186 1.87 15.73 -28.01
CA ASP A 186 3.06 14.97 -27.61
C ASP A 186 2.75 13.46 -27.57
N ALA A 187 2.92 12.79 -28.71
CA ALA A 187 2.68 11.36 -28.86
C ALA A 187 3.58 10.50 -27.97
N ARG A 188 4.82 10.95 -27.70
CA ARG A 188 5.75 10.23 -26.82
C ARG A 188 5.23 10.23 -25.38
N ARG A 189 4.85 11.41 -24.90
CA ARG A 189 4.26 11.55 -23.56
C ARG A 189 2.98 10.73 -23.41
N LEU A 190 2.11 10.74 -24.41
CA LEU A 190 0.89 9.93 -24.36
C LEU A 190 1.20 8.43 -24.33
N ALA A 191 2.18 7.96 -25.12
CA ALA A 191 2.61 6.56 -25.10
C ALA A 191 3.16 6.15 -23.71
N GLU A 192 3.99 7.00 -23.09
CA GLU A 192 4.53 6.78 -21.74
C GLU A 192 3.39 6.67 -20.69
N LEU A 193 2.40 7.56 -20.77
CA LEU A 193 1.23 7.54 -19.90
C LEU A 193 0.39 6.28 -20.10
N LEU A 194 0.12 5.90 -21.37
CA LEU A 194 -0.62 4.67 -21.69
C LEU A 194 0.11 3.42 -21.17
N ALA A 195 1.43 3.33 -21.38
CA ALA A 195 2.23 2.21 -20.87
C ALA A 195 2.14 2.13 -19.33
N ALA A 196 2.20 3.26 -18.64
CA ALA A 196 2.04 3.33 -17.18
C ALA A 196 0.63 2.90 -16.73
N MET A 197 -0.40 3.26 -17.49
CA MET A 197 -1.79 2.84 -17.23
C MET A 197 -2.00 1.35 -17.53
N LEU A 198 -1.44 0.82 -18.62
CA LEU A 198 -1.48 -0.61 -18.93
C LEU A 198 -0.85 -1.48 -17.83
N ALA A 199 0.24 -1.00 -17.24
CA ALA A 199 0.83 -1.65 -16.08
C ALA A 199 -0.13 -1.74 -14.87
N ARG A 200 -1.16 -0.91 -14.80
CA ARG A 200 -2.15 -0.82 -13.72
C ARG A 200 -3.59 -1.13 -14.18
N ARG A 201 -3.73 -1.88 -15.28
CA ARG A 201 -5.05 -2.12 -15.90
C ARG A 201 -6.03 -2.90 -15.03
N ASP A 202 -5.57 -3.65 -14.07
CA ASP A 202 -6.38 -4.33 -13.08
C ASP A 202 -7.19 -3.36 -12.18
N GLN A 203 -6.71 -2.12 -12.01
CA GLN A 203 -7.38 -1.11 -11.20
C GLN A 203 -8.53 -0.41 -11.96
N TRP A 204 -8.38 -0.21 -13.26
CA TRP A 204 -9.32 0.61 -14.04
C TRP A 204 -10.13 -0.15 -15.10
N LEU A 205 -9.64 -1.32 -15.60
CA LEU A 205 -10.27 -2.01 -16.73
C LEU A 205 -11.72 -2.40 -16.44
N ARG A 206 -12.04 -2.84 -15.22
CA ARG A 206 -13.40 -3.17 -14.80
C ARG A 206 -14.35 -1.99 -14.93
N HIS A 207 -13.91 -0.81 -14.53
CA HIS A 207 -14.73 0.42 -14.55
C HIS A 207 -14.95 0.97 -15.95
N THR A 208 -14.10 0.63 -16.92
CA THR A 208 -14.26 1.06 -18.31
C THR A 208 -15.16 0.12 -19.12
N LEU A 209 -15.49 -1.06 -18.60
CA LEU A 209 -16.34 -2.07 -19.26
C LEU A 209 -17.81 -1.97 -18.82
N GLU A 210 -18.11 -1.23 -17.76
CA GLU A 210 -19.46 -1.02 -17.24
C GLU A 210 -20.28 -0.07 -18.17
N SER A 211 -21.59 -0.24 -18.19
CA SER A 211 -22.45 0.44 -19.16
C SER A 211 -22.66 1.94 -18.90
N GLN A 212 -22.34 2.46 -17.71
CA GLN A 212 -22.44 3.89 -17.33
C GLN A 212 -21.33 4.34 -16.37
N PRO A 213 -20.05 4.21 -16.75
CA PRO A 213 -18.92 4.52 -15.84
C PRO A 213 -18.85 6.01 -15.44
N TRP A 214 -19.46 6.88 -16.23
CA TRP A 214 -19.34 8.34 -16.10
C TRP A 214 -20.20 8.93 -14.99
N GLN A 215 -21.45 8.46 -14.84
CA GLN A 215 -22.33 8.90 -13.75
C GLN A 215 -21.83 8.44 -12.41
N ASP A 216 -21.17 7.26 -12.35
CA ASP A 216 -20.54 6.75 -11.14
C ASP A 216 -19.28 7.56 -10.81
N ALA A 217 -18.53 8.01 -11.82
CA ALA A 217 -17.36 8.86 -11.64
C ALA A 217 -17.74 10.25 -11.09
N GLU A 218 -18.80 10.89 -11.61
CA GLU A 218 -19.30 12.15 -11.04
C GLU A 218 -19.81 12.00 -9.62
N ARG A 219 -20.57 10.95 -9.33
CA ARG A 219 -21.03 10.65 -7.97
C ARG A 219 -19.87 10.42 -7.01
N ALA A 220 -18.84 9.68 -7.45
CA ALA A 220 -17.64 9.45 -6.65
C ALA A 220 -16.86 10.76 -6.42
N LEU A 221 -16.70 11.60 -7.46
CA LEU A 221 -16.04 12.90 -7.33
C LEU A 221 -16.83 13.83 -6.40
N ALA A 222 -18.13 13.91 -6.56
CA ALA A 222 -19.00 14.68 -5.66
C ALA A 222 -18.91 14.21 -4.21
N ALA A 223 -18.82 12.89 -3.98
CA ALA A 223 -18.64 12.33 -2.64
C ALA A 223 -17.28 12.72 -2.03
N LEU A 224 -16.20 12.71 -2.81
CA LEU A 224 -14.88 13.15 -2.37
C LEU A 224 -14.88 14.64 -2.03
N VAL A 225 -15.45 15.47 -2.91
CA VAL A 225 -15.58 16.92 -2.66
C VAL A 225 -16.39 17.18 -1.39
N ARG A 226 -17.51 16.46 -1.21
CA ARG A 226 -18.34 16.57 0.01
C ARG A 226 -17.56 16.20 1.27
N ALA A 227 -16.76 15.14 1.24
CA ALA A 227 -15.95 14.72 2.40
C ALA A 227 -14.87 15.75 2.77
N ASP A 228 -14.27 16.41 1.78
CA ASP A 228 -13.30 17.47 2.02
C ASP A 228 -13.98 18.77 2.51
N LEU A 229 -15.12 19.13 1.95
CA LEU A 229 -15.91 20.27 2.41
C LEU A 229 -16.41 20.09 3.85
N ASP A 230 -16.71 18.86 4.30
CA ASP A 230 -17.07 18.58 5.70
C ASP A 230 -15.94 18.95 6.68
N ARG A 231 -14.67 18.71 6.27
CA ARG A 231 -13.51 19.16 7.07
C ARG A 231 -13.43 20.69 7.15
N VAL A 232 -13.67 21.38 6.04
CA VAL A 232 -13.68 22.85 6.01
C VAL A 232 -14.83 23.41 6.86
N ALA A 233 -16.04 22.85 6.71
CA ALA A 233 -17.22 23.29 7.45
C ALA A 233 -17.06 23.12 8.98
N LYS A 234 -16.38 22.05 9.41
CA LYS A 234 -16.03 21.85 10.83
C LYS A 234 -15.06 22.91 11.36
N ALA A 235 -14.10 23.33 10.54
CA ALA A 235 -13.15 24.40 10.90
C ALA A 235 -13.78 25.80 10.87
N PHE A 236 -14.89 25.99 10.14
CA PHE A 236 -15.62 27.24 9.99
C PHE A 236 -17.08 27.12 10.49
N PRO A 237 -17.32 27.10 11.81
CA PRO A 237 -18.67 27.03 12.38
C PRO A 237 -19.57 28.17 11.91
N THR A 238 -20.87 27.97 11.93
CA THR A 238 -21.89 28.92 11.49
C THR A 238 -21.68 30.34 12.02
N ALA A 239 -21.27 30.49 13.29
CA ALA A 239 -21.02 31.80 13.89
C ALA A 239 -19.85 32.55 13.21
N VAL A 240 -18.78 31.85 12.84
CA VAL A 240 -17.63 32.42 12.10
C VAL A 240 -18.05 32.82 10.68
N GLN A 241 -18.80 31.97 10.02
CA GLN A 241 -19.34 32.27 8.70
C GLN A 241 -20.27 33.50 8.71
N GLN A 242 -21.16 33.61 9.70
CA GLN A 242 -22.04 34.77 9.85
C GLN A 242 -21.27 36.08 10.08
N ALA A 243 -20.15 36.01 10.82
CA ALA A 243 -19.29 37.19 10.99
C ALA A 243 -18.54 37.56 9.70
N LEU A 244 -18.17 36.57 8.86
CA LEU A 244 -17.48 36.77 7.58
C LEU A 244 -18.40 37.27 6.47
N MET A 245 -19.67 36.88 6.43
CA MET A 245 -20.61 37.23 5.35
C MET A 245 -20.67 38.73 5.01
N PRO A 246 -20.89 39.67 5.96
CA PRO A 246 -20.95 41.10 5.62
C PRO A 246 -19.62 41.63 5.11
N ILE A 247 -18.50 41.10 5.59
CA ILE A 247 -17.14 41.48 5.17
C ILE A 247 -16.87 40.97 3.76
N ALA A 248 -17.21 39.70 3.48
CA ALA A 248 -17.04 39.08 2.20
C ALA A 248 -17.88 39.77 1.10
N ARG A 249 -19.13 40.05 1.38
CA ARG A 249 -20.00 40.81 0.47
C ARG A 249 -19.50 42.22 0.19
N HIS A 250 -19.00 42.91 1.22
CA HIS A 250 -18.39 44.23 1.06
C HIS A 250 -17.17 44.15 0.13
N ALA A 251 -16.27 43.21 0.37
CA ALA A 251 -15.10 43.01 -0.47
C ALA A 251 -15.49 42.66 -1.93
N ALA A 252 -16.38 41.70 -2.12
CA ALA A 252 -16.86 41.28 -3.42
C ALA A 252 -17.58 42.37 -4.20
N GLY A 253 -18.35 43.24 -3.52
CA GLY A 253 -19.05 44.38 -4.10
C GLY A 253 -18.12 45.43 -4.69
N ASN A 254 -16.90 45.54 -4.20
CA ASN A 254 -15.86 46.50 -4.67
C ASN A 254 -14.96 45.94 -5.80
N LEU A 255 -15.26 44.75 -6.30
CA LEU A 255 -14.41 44.03 -7.26
C LEU A 255 -15.18 43.76 -8.58
N PRO A 256 -14.49 43.61 -9.70
CA PRO A 256 -15.13 43.27 -10.97
C PRO A 256 -15.69 41.83 -10.94
N GLU A 257 -16.56 41.50 -11.91
CA GLU A 257 -17.30 40.23 -11.95
C GLU A 257 -16.40 39.00 -12.20
N ASP A 258 -15.29 39.18 -12.89
CA ASP A 258 -14.29 38.15 -13.19
C ASP A 258 -13.31 37.87 -12.02
N HIS A 259 -13.41 38.63 -10.93
CA HIS A 259 -12.53 38.45 -9.80
C HIS A 259 -12.96 37.22 -8.96
N PRO A 260 -12.01 36.39 -8.43
CA PRO A 260 -12.32 35.18 -7.66
C PRO A 260 -13.21 35.40 -6.43
N LEU A 261 -13.22 36.62 -5.86
CA LEU A 261 -14.07 36.98 -4.73
C LEU A 261 -15.50 37.38 -5.15
N ALA A 262 -15.76 37.63 -6.42
CA ALA A 262 -17.07 38.08 -6.89
C ALA A 262 -18.20 37.09 -6.56
N VAL A 263 -17.88 35.79 -6.50
CA VAL A 263 -18.79 34.70 -6.11
C VAL A 263 -19.40 34.92 -4.72
N LEU A 264 -18.74 35.67 -3.82
CA LEU A 264 -19.20 35.96 -2.47
C LEU A 264 -20.16 37.16 -2.38
N ARG A 265 -20.49 37.85 -3.51
CA ARG A 265 -21.32 39.05 -3.53
C ARG A 265 -22.71 38.78 -2.95
N ASP A 266 -23.29 37.66 -3.28
CA ASP A 266 -24.64 37.28 -2.87
C ASP A 266 -24.64 36.23 -1.72
N TRP A 267 -23.51 36.02 -1.08
CA TRP A 267 -23.41 35.05 0.01
C TRP A 267 -24.25 35.53 1.22
N SER A 268 -25.36 34.85 1.48
CA SER A 268 -26.39 35.27 2.44
C SER A 268 -26.77 34.22 3.48
N ARG A 269 -26.31 32.98 3.35
CA ARG A 269 -26.56 31.89 4.31
C ARG A 269 -25.27 31.10 4.61
N PRO A 270 -25.18 30.45 5.76
CA PRO A 270 -24.05 29.56 6.04
C PRO A 270 -23.88 28.53 4.95
N LEU A 271 -22.63 28.29 4.56
CA LEU A 271 -22.26 27.28 3.56
C LEU A 271 -22.44 25.88 4.14
N CYS A 272 -22.95 24.99 3.32
CA CYS A 272 -23.03 23.59 3.63
C CYS A 272 -21.92 22.78 2.89
N VAL A 273 -21.95 21.47 3.03
CA VAL A 273 -20.94 20.56 2.45
C VAL A 273 -21.31 20.07 1.06
N GLU A 274 -22.35 20.66 0.44
CA GLU A 274 -22.75 20.25 -0.91
C GLU A 274 -21.71 20.70 -1.94
N PRO A 275 -21.36 19.84 -2.93
CA PRO A 275 -20.34 20.12 -3.94
C PRO A 275 -20.60 21.42 -4.73
N GLU A 276 -21.86 21.79 -4.91
CA GLU A 276 -22.30 23.00 -5.61
C GLU A 276 -21.86 24.27 -4.89
N GLU A 277 -21.54 24.20 -3.61
CA GLU A 277 -21.04 25.33 -2.81
C GLU A 277 -19.50 25.46 -2.84
N LEU A 278 -18.80 24.56 -3.51
CA LEU A 278 -17.35 24.61 -3.68
C LEU A 278 -16.83 25.97 -4.18
N PRO A 279 -17.48 26.65 -5.16
CA PRO A 279 -17.05 27.98 -5.59
C PRO A 279 -17.08 29.02 -4.46
N LEU A 280 -18.05 28.96 -3.56
CA LEU A 280 -18.15 29.87 -2.40
C LEU A 280 -17.04 29.57 -1.39
N TRP A 281 -16.76 28.30 -1.12
CA TRP A 281 -15.63 27.90 -0.26
C TRP A 281 -14.28 28.32 -0.85
N ARG A 282 -14.10 28.23 -2.17
CA ARG A 282 -12.91 28.76 -2.89
C ARG A 282 -12.82 30.28 -2.79
N GLY A 283 -13.94 30.99 -2.90
CA GLY A 283 -14.02 32.42 -2.68
C GLY A 283 -13.60 32.80 -1.26
N LEU A 284 -14.08 32.05 -0.26
CA LEU A 284 -13.70 32.24 1.13
C LEU A 284 -12.20 31.99 1.36
N ALA A 285 -11.66 30.93 0.77
CA ALA A 285 -10.22 30.68 0.79
C ALA A 285 -9.41 31.79 0.13
N ALA A 286 -9.88 32.36 -0.97
CA ALA A 286 -9.23 33.49 -1.64
C ALA A 286 -9.30 34.79 -0.80
N LEU A 287 -10.34 34.97 0.00
CA LEU A 287 -10.47 36.12 0.92
C LEU A 287 -9.49 35.99 2.10
N LEU A 288 -9.37 34.81 2.70
CA LEU A 288 -8.65 34.58 3.94
C LEU A 288 -7.17 34.22 3.77
N LEU A 289 -6.81 33.61 2.61
CA LEU A 289 -5.46 33.14 2.34
C LEU A 289 -4.79 33.90 1.19
N THR A 290 -3.48 33.95 1.24
CA THR A 290 -2.64 34.43 0.12
C THR A 290 -2.56 33.38 -0.99
N GLY A 291 -1.92 33.71 -2.12
CA GLY A 291 -1.61 32.73 -3.17
C GLY A 291 -0.66 31.60 -2.76
N GLN A 292 0.02 31.74 -1.63
CA GLN A 292 0.93 30.73 -1.04
C GLN A 292 0.25 29.97 0.13
N ASP A 293 -1.07 30.00 0.23
CA ASP A 293 -1.86 29.33 1.25
C ASP A 293 -1.51 29.74 2.70
N THR A 294 -1.02 30.95 2.90
CA THR A 294 -0.77 31.53 4.21
C THR A 294 -1.85 32.54 4.60
N PRO A 295 -2.17 32.72 5.89
CA PRO A 295 -3.17 33.70 6.34
C PRO A 295 -2.88 35.12 5.82
N ARG A 296 -3.88 35.79 5.24
CA ARG A 296 -3.76 37.09 4.60
C ARG A 296 -3.68 38.20 5.65
N ARG A 297 -2.51 38.76 5.83
CA ARG A 297 -2.27 39.84 6.83
C ARG A 297 -2.42 41.25 6.28
N LYS A 298 -2.36 41.43 4.96
CA LYS A 298 -2.47 42.73 4.29
C LYS A 298 -3.67 42.73 3.37
N LEU A 299 -4.49 43.78 3.46
CA LEU A 299 -5.72 43.96 2.69
C LEU A 299 -5.65 45.31 1.96
N ASP A 300 -5.84 45.31 0.67
CA ASP A 300 -5.84 46.51 -0.14
C ASP A 300 -7.03 46.56 -1.11
N LYS A 301 -7.03 47.57 -2.00
CA LYS A 301 -8.10 47.71 -2.99
C LYS A 301 -8.28 46.53 -3.95
N ARG A 302 -7.19 45.75 -4.15
CA ARG A 302 -7.21 44.56 -5.03
C ARG A 302 -7.92 43.38 -4.34
N ASP A 303 -8.01 43.42 -3.02
CA ASP A 303 -8.77 42.44 -2.23
C ASP A 303 -10.19 42.94 -1.94
N GLY A 304 -10.63 44.07 -2.53
CA GLY A 304 -11.94 44.64 -2.33
C GLY A 304 -12.06 45.61 -1.13
N PHE A 305 -10.93 46.08 -0.59
CA PHE A 305 -10.91 46.98 0.56
C PHE A 305 -10.27 48.34 0.23
N PRO A 306 -11.00 49.29 -0.38
CA PRO A 306 -10.51 50.64 -0.62
C PRO A 306 -10.13 51.36 0.68
N ALA A 307 -9.20 52.33 0.57
CA ALA A 307 -8.55 52.93 1.75
C ALA A 307 -9.50 53.71 2.65
N ASN A 308 -10.50 54.41 2.08
CA ASN A 308 -11.30 55.39 2.77
C ASN A 308 -12.65 54.85 3.33
N GLU A 309 -13.06 53.64 2.90
CA GLU A 309 -14.43 53.12 3.16
C GLU A 309 -14.46 51.78 3.91
N SER A 310 -13.31 51.18 4.23
CA SER A 310 -13.23 49.77 4.67
C SER A 310 -12.52 49.58 6.02
N GLY A 311 -12.36 50.64 6.82
CA GLY A 311 -11.56 50.55 8.05
C GLY A 311 -12.08 49.53 9.08
N ALA A 312 -13.40 49.51 9.31
CA ALA A 312 -14.01 48.56 10.25
C ALA A 312 -13.97 47.14 9.73
N GLN A 313 -14.26 46.94 8.44
CA GLN A 313 -14.25 45.62 7.81
C GLN A 313 -12.81 45.02 7.72
N LYS A 314 -11.82 45.85 7.44
CA LYS A 314 -10.40 45.45 7.47
C LYS A 314 -9.98 44.97 8.86
N LYS A 315 -10.35 45.70 9.89
CA LYS A 315 -10.04 45.34 11.28
C LYS A 315 -10.73 44.00 11.65
N ALA A 316 -12.04 43.89 11.40
CA ALA A 316 -12.80 42.69 11.69
C ALA A 316 -12.24 41.46 10.95
N LEU A 317 -11.87 41.58 9.66
CA LEU A 317 -11.27 40.48 8.92
C LEU A 317 -9.87 40.12 9.46
N SER A 318 -9.04 41.13 9.79
CA SER A 318 -7.73 40.92 10.42
C SER A 318 -7.82 40.15 11.73
N ASP A 319 -8.80 40.49 12.57
CA ASP A 319 -9.04 39.80 13.85
C ASP A 319 -9.46 38.33 13.63
N ILE A 320 -10.33 38.07 12.65
CA ILE A 320 -10.71 36.69 12.24
C ILE A 320 -9.53 35.92 11.69
N VAL A 321 -8.76 36.50 10.78
CA VAL A 321 -7.57 35.86 10.18
C VAL A 321 -6.51 35.54 11.23
N ALA A 322 -6.33 36.42 12.23
CA ALA A 322 -5.39 36.18 13.32
C ALA A 322 -5.83 35.05 14.27
N ALA A 323 -7.13 34.76 14.33
CA ALA A 323 -7.72 33.67 15.12
C ALA A 323 -7.81 32.33 14.40
N LEU A 324 -7.44 32.25 13.11
CA LEU A 324 -7.46 30.98 12.36
C LEU A 324 -6.46 29.99 12.94
N SER A 325 -6.91 28.77 13.17
CA SER A 325 -6.02 27.66 13.50
C SER A 325 -5.28 27.15 12.24
N ASP A 326 -4.14 26.50 12.42
CA ASP A 326 -3.41 25.88 11.33
C ASP A 326 -4.28 24.86 10.57
N GLU A 327 -5.13 24.12 11.30
CA GLU A 327 -6.10 23.17 10.71
C GLU A 327 -7.12 23.88 9.80
N ALA A 328 -7.60 25.05 10.17
CA ALA A 328 -8.53 25.84 9.35
C ALA A 328 -7.84 26.37 8.09
N VAL A 329 -6.60 26.80 8.20
CA VAL A 329 -5.78 27.24 7.06
C VAL A 329 -5.55 26.09 6.07
N ASP A 330 -5.15 24.92 6.58
CA ASP A 330 -4.91 23.73 5.75
C ASP A 330 -6.21 23.26 5.07
N ALA A 331 -7.33 23.23 5.78
CA ALA A 331 -8.63 22.85 5.22
C ALA A 331 -9.07 23.78 4.07
N LEU A 332 -8.94 25.11 4.24
CA LEU A 332 -9.23 26.07 3.17
C LEU A 332 -8.27 25.96 1.99
N ALA A 333 -6.99 25.76 2.25
CA ALA A 333 -6.00 25.58 1.20
C ALA A 333 -6.31 24.33 0.37
N GLN A 334 -6.78 23.25 1.01
CA GLN A 334 -7.22 22.04 0.34
C GLN A 334 -8.47 22.28 -0.48
N ALA A 335 -9.50 22.98 0.05
CA ALA A 335 -10.72 23.32 -0.67
C ALA A 335 -10.43 24.12 -1.96
N ARG A 336 -9.43 25.00 -1.96
CA ARG A 336 -9.00 25.74 -3.16
C ARG A 336 -8.51 24.82 -4.27
N ARG A 337 -7.95 23.64 -3.94
CA ARG A 337 -7.33 22.69 -4.89
C ARG A 337 -8.27 21.57 -5.32
N LEU A 338 -9.45 21.45 -4.72
CA LEU A 338 -10.42 20.43 -5.13
C LEU A 338 -10.77 20.61 -6.62
N ALA A 339 -11.01 19.51 -7.31
CA ALA A 339 -11.54 19.54 -8.66
C ALA A 339 -13.00 20.02 -8.64
N ASP A 340 -13.48 20.58 -9.77
CA ASP A 340 -14.90 20.84 -9.93
C ASP A 340 -15.68 19.52 -9.91
N PRO A 341 -16.81 19.47 -9.21
CA PRO A 341 -17.62 18.25 -9.14
C PRO A 341 -18.34 17.93 -10.45
N HIS A 342 -18.39 18.87 -11.37
CA HIS A 342 -19.01 18.74 -12.68
C HIS A 342 -18.00 18.98 -13.80
N TYR A 343 -18.07 18.14 -14.81
CA TYR A 343 -17.29 18.30 -16.03
C TYR A 343 -18.13 18.97 -17.11
N THR A 344 -17.50 19.79 -17.90
CA THR A 344 -18.09 20.35 -19.14
C THR A 344 -18.28 19.23 -20.19
N GLU A 345 -19.11 19.45 -21.19
CA GLU A 345 -19.30 18.52 -22.32
C GLU A 345 -17.98 18.21 -23.03
N GLU A 346 -17.07 19.19 -23.12
CA GLU A 346 -15.77 19.03 -23.77
C GLU A 346 -14.83 18.19 -22.93
N GLU A 347 -14.81 18.37 -21.60
CA GLU A 347 -14.06 17.53 -20.66
C GLU A 347 -14.59 16.10 -20.65
N TRP A 348 -15.92 15.93 -20.65
CA TRP A 348 -16.56 14.62 -20.76
C TRP A 348 -16.16 13.89 -22.02
N ALA A 349 -16.23 14.54 -23.15
CA ALA A 349 -15.83 13.93 -24.41
C ALA A 349 -14.33 13.58 -24.43
N THR A 350 -13.51 14.30 -23.68
CA THR A 350 -12.08 13.97 -23.51
C THR A 350 -11.89 12.76 -22.61
N ILE A 351 -12.62 12.69 -21.50
CA ILE A 351 -12.59 11.53 -20.58
C ILE A 351 -13.06 10.26 -21.31
N GLU A 352 -14.14 10.36 -22.09
CA GLU A 352 -14.64 9.26 -22.91
C GLU A 352 -13.61 8.80 -23.95
N ALA A 353 -12.98 9.75 -24.64
CA ALA A 353 -11.92 9.44 -25.60
C ALA A 353 -10.72 8.74 -24.94
N LEU A 354 -10.29 9.20 -23.76
CA LEU A 354 -9.24 8.55 -22.97
C LEU A 354 -9.65 7.14 -22.54
N GLY A 355 -10.88 6.94 -22.07
CA GLY A 355 -11.41 5.61 -21.72
C GLY A 355 -11.45 4.66 -22.92
N ASN A 356 -11.86 5.15 -24.10
CA ASN A 356 -11.84 4.39 -25.35
C ASN A 356 -10.42 4.02 -25.77
N LEU A 357 -9.48 4.96 -25.66
CA LEU A 357 -8.07 4.73 -25.97
C LEU A 357 -7.43 3.73 -24.99
N LEU A 358 -7.75 3.78 -23.72
CA LEU A 358 -7.28 2.81 -22.74
C LEU A 358 -7.79 1.39 -23.04
N ARG A 359 -9.06 1.24 -23.45
CA ARG A 359 -9.61 -0.07 -23.87
C ARG A 359 -8.92 -0.58 -25.13
N LEU A 360 -8.66 0.30 -26.11
CA LEU A 360 -7.91 -0.03 -27.30
C LEU A 360 -6.49 -0.48 -26.97
N ALA A 361 -5.79 0.26 -26.11
CA ALA A 361 -4.45 -0.09 -25.68
C ALA A 361 -4.40 -1.43 -24.92
N ALA A 362 -5.43 -1.75 -24.12
CA ALA A 362 -5.53 -3.05 -23.46
C ALA A 362 -5.79 -4.20 -24.47
N ALA A 363 -6.55 -3.95 -25.54
CA ALA A 363 -6.74 -4.92 -26.62
C ALA A 363 -5.44 -5.14 -27.40
N GLU A 364 -4.69 -4.09 -27.71
CA GLU A 364 -3.38 -4.21 -28.35
C GLU A 364 -2.36 -4.92 -27.45
N LEU A 365 -2.41 -4.69 -26.12
CA LEU A 365 -1.55 -5.45 -25.20
C LEU A 365 -1.85 -6.93 -25.23
N TRP A 366 -3.10 -7.31 -25.36
CA TRP A 366 -3.49 -8.71 -25.57
C TRP A 366 -2.89 -9.30 -26.84
N ASN A 367 -2.92 -8.56 -27.95
CA ASN A 367 -2.30 -8.98 -29.21
C ASN A 367 -0.80 -9.15 -29.04
N VAL A 368 -0.11 -8.21 -28.39
CA VAL A 368 1.33 -8.28 -28.11
C VAL A 368 1.68 -9.49 -27.26
N PHE A 369 0.90 -9.80 -26.22
CA PHE A 369 1.11 -10.99 -25.38
C PHE A 369 0.92 -12.29 -26.17
N ASN A 370 -0.09 -12.38 -27.02
CA ASN A 370 -0.32 -13.55 -27.86
C ASN A 370 0.81 -13.77 -28.87
N GLU A 371 1.28 -12.72 -29.52
CA GLU A 371 2.38 -12.79 -30.49
C GLU A 371 3.71 -13.18 -29.84
N SER A 372 3.98 -12.67 -28.63
CA SER A 372 5.21 -12.98 -27.91
C SER A 372 5.19 -14.33 -27.18
N GLY A 373 4.00 -14.89 -26.95
CA GLY A 373 3.81 -16.05 -26.08
C GLY A 373 4.19 -15.77 -24.61
N GLU A 374 4.15 -14.51 -24.21
CA GLU A 374 4.44 -14.05 -22.85
C GLU A 374 3.21 -13.35 -22.25
N ALA A 375 3.10 -13.33 -20.92
CA ALA A 375 2.09 -12.58 -20.21
C ALA A 375 2.62 -12.08 -18.87
N ASP A 376 2.09 -10.95 -18.38
CA ASP A 376 2.36 -10.48 -17.04
C ASP A 376 1.40 -11.11 -16.01
N PHE A 377 1.67 -10.87 -14.72
CA PHE A 377 0.84 -11.38 -13.63
C PHE A 377 -0.62 -10.91 -13.69
N VAL A 378 -0.85 -9.68 -14.15
CA VAL A 378 -2.18 -9.10 -14.25
C VAL A 378 -3.01 -9.85 -15.28
N GLU A 379 -2.41 -10.14 -16.45
CA GLU A 379 -3.10 -10.90 -17.48
C GLU A 379 -3.48 -12.30 -17.01
N VAL A 380 -2.54 -13.00 -16.36
CA VAL A 380 -2.81 -14.34 -15.81
C VAL A 380 -3.93 -14.31 -14.79
N ALA A 381 -3.97 -13.31 -13.89
CA ALA A 381 -5.03 -13.15 -12.90
C ALA A 381 -6.38 -12.81 -13.54
N LEU A 382 -6.40 -11.92 -14.55
CA LEU A 382 -7.62 -11.59 -15.30
C LEU A 382 -8.18 -12.81 -16.03
N ARG A 383 -7.32 -13.65 -16.60
CA ARG A 383 -7.72 -14.88 -17.30
C ARG A 383 -8.20 -15.96 -16.34
N ALA A 384 -7.56 -16.09 -15.19
CA ALA A 384 -8.04 -16.98 -14.12
C ALA A 384 -9.46 -16.60 -13.66
N ARG A 385 -9.69 -15.29 -13.48
CA ARG A 385 -11.00 -14.75 -13.17
C ARG A 385 -12.04 -15.10 -14.27
N GLN A 386 -11.66 -14.91 -15.53
CA GLN A 386 -12.52 -15.23 -16.66
C GLN A 386 -12.82 -16.73 -16.75
N ALA A 387 -11.85 -17.59 -16.42
CA ALA A 387 -12.03 -19.04 -16.39
C ALA A 387 -13.06 -19.50 -15.34
N LEU A 388 -13.28 -18.75 -14.26
CA LEU A 388 -14.30 -19.03 -13.25
C LEU A 388 -15.69 -18.54 -13.66
N GLY A 389 -15.79 -17.62 -14.61
CA GLY A 389 -17.04 -16.95 -14.95
C GLY A 389 -17.42 -15.84 -13.98
N ASP A 390 -18.67 -15.41 -14.00
CA ASP A 390 -19.22 -14.50 -13.00
C ASP A 390 -20.20 -15.22 -12.07
N GLU A 391 -20.69 -14.51 -11.06
CA GLU A 391 -21.56 -15.07 -10.04
C GLU A 391 -22.91 -15.55 -10.63
N ALA A 392 -23.43 -14.83 -11.63
CA ALA A 392 -24.68 -15.19 -12.30
C ALA A 392 -24.51 -16.36 -13.27
N GLN A 393 -23.29 -16.55 -13.80
CA GLN A 393 -22.96 -17.61 -14.77
C GLN A 393 -21.60 -18.25 -14.43
N PRO A 394 -21.54 -19.04 -13.34
CA PRO A 394 -20.32 -19.78 -12.99
C PRO A 394 -20.01 -20.84 -14.04
N THR A 395 -18.71 -21.05 -14.30
CA THR A 395 -18.28 -22.10 -15.23
C THR A 395 -18.28 -23.47 -14.56
N ASP A 396 -18.22 -24.54 -15.38
CA ASP A 396 -18.06 -25.91 -14.86
C ASP A 396 -16.81 -26.05 -13.97
N LEU A 397 -15.75 -25.27 -14.25
CA LEU A 397 -14.57 -25.22 -13.39
C LEU A 397 -14.89 -24.63 -12.02
N ALA A 398 -15.62 -23.51 -11.96
CA ALA A 398 -16.00 -22.89 -10.70
C ALA A 398 -16.85 -23.87 -9.86
N LEU A 399 -17.81 -24.53 -10.47
CA LEU A 399 -18.65 -25.54 -9.83
C LEU A 399 -17.81 -26.74 -9.35
N ALA A 400 -16.88 -27.25 -10.17
CA ALA A 400 -15.98 -28.34 -9.77
C ALA A 400 -15.06 -27.96 -8.60
N LEU A 401 -14.63 -26.71 -8.51
CA LEU A 401 -13.79 -26.21 -7.42
C LEU A 401 -14.60 -26.02 -6.15
N ASP A 402 -15.86 -25.60 -6.21
CA ASP A 402 -16.75 -25.47 -5.06
C ASP A 402 -16.93 -26.82 -4.32
N TYR A 403 -16.95 -27.91 -5.05
CA TYR A 403 -16.97 -29.25 -4.45
C TYR A 403 -15.61 -29.72 -3.92
N ARG A 404 -14.50 -29.19 -4.44
CA ARG A 404 -13.14 -29.67 -4.13
C ARG A 404 -12.41 -28.83 -3.10
N ILE A 405 -12.78 -27.56 -2.94
CA ILE A 405 -12.14 -26.65 -1.99
C ILE A 405 -13.11 -26.36 -0.87
N ARG A 406 -12.77 -26.79 0.34
CA ARG A 406 -13.57 -26.49 1.54
C ARG A 406 -12.94 -25.41 2.41
N HIS A 407 -11.62 -25.30 2.38
CA HIS A 407 -10.92 -24.35 3.22
C HIS A 407 -9.86 -23.60 2.40
N LEU A 408 -9.94 -22.29 2.46
CA LEU A 408 -9.03 -21.40 1.79
C LEU A 408 -8.30 -20.53 2.82
N LEU A 409 -6.98 -20.63 2.88
CA LEU A 409 -6.13 -19.86 3.77
C LEU A 409 -5.26 -18.92 2.95
N VAL A 410 -5.18 -17.65 3.32
CA VAL A 410 -4.39 -16.64 2.60
C VAL A 410 -3.45 -15.95 3.58
N ASP A 411 -2.15 -16.07 3.32
CA ASP A 411 -1.10 -15.36 4.07
C ASP A 411 -0.78 -14.02 3.40
N GLU A 412 -0.32 -13.05 4.20
CA GLU A 412 0.06 -11.70 3.77
C GLU A 412 -1.04 -11.02 2.93
N PHE A 413 -2.29 -11.12 3.39
CA PHE A 413 -3.47 -10.63 2.65
C PHE A 413 -3.41 -9.14 2.34
N GLN A 414 -2.68 -8.32 3.12
CA GLN A 414 -2.45 -6.89 2.85
C GLN A 414 -1.68 -6.63 1.53
N ASP A 415 -1.02 -7.65 0.97
CA ASP A 415 -0.25 -7.52 -0.26
C ASP A 415 -1.01 -7.98 -1.51
N THR A 416 -2.31 -8.30 -1.37
CA THR A 416 -3.16 -8.71 -2.48
C THR A 416 -3.61 -7.54 -3.35
N SER A 417 -3.78 -7.81 -4.64
CA SER A 417 -4.34 -6.86 -5.61
C SER A 417 -5.88 -6.98 -5.71
N PRO A 418 -6.58 -5.94 -6.25
CA PRO A 418 -8.03 -6.01 -6.47
C PRO A 418 -8.48 -7.24 -7.27
N THR A 419 -7.73 -7.60 -8.32
CA THR A 419 -8.06 -8.79 -9.15
C THR A 419 -7.92 -10.10 -8.36
N GLN A 420 -6.93 -10.18 -7.46
CA GLN A 420 -6.75 -11.36 -6.62
C GLN A 420 -7.85 -11.46 -5.55
N VAL A 421 -8.28 -10.34 -4.98
CA VAL A 421 -9.41 -10.30 -4.05
C VAL A 421 -10.72 -10.71 -4.74
N ASP A 422 -10.98 -10.20 -5.96
CA ASP A 422 -12.13 -10.61 -6.76
C ASP A 422 -12.08 -12.11 -7.13
N LEU A 423 -10.91 -12.66 -7.41
CA LEU A 423 -10.73 -14.10 -7.62
C LEU A 423 -11.10 -14.90 -6.36
N LEU A 424 -10.65 -14.46 -5.17
CA LEU A 424 -11.00 -15.11 -3.91
C LEU A 424 -12.50 -15.03 -3.65
N ALA A 425 -13.15 -13.89 -3.91
CA ALA A 425 -14.59 -13.73 -3.79
C ALA A 425 -15.36 -14.73 -4.69
N ARG A 426 -14.90 -14.93 -5.93
CA ARG A 426 -15.49 -15.92 -6.85
C ARG A 426 -15.27 -17.37 -6.41
N LEU A 427 -14.12 -17.68 -5.83
CA LEU A 427 -13.81 -19.01 -5.29
C LEU A 427 -14.63 -19.34 -4.04
N THR A 428 -15.09 -18.32 -3.32
CA THR A 428 -15.90 -18.46 -2.10
C THR A 428 -17.37 -18.06 -2.30
N ALA A 429 -17.78 -17.81 -3.55
CA ALA A 429 -19.17 -17.49 -3.87
C ALA A 429 -20.10 -18.63 -3.42
N GLY A 430 -21.20 -18.27 -2.77
CA GLY A 430 -22.16 -19.23 -2.21
C GLY A 430 -21.71 -19.95 -0.94
N TRP A 431 -20.56 -19.59 -0.34
CA TRP A 431 -20.19 -20.09 0.98
C TRP A 431 -21.00 -19.39 2.06
N LEU A 432 -21.50 -20.17 3.03
CA LEU A 432 -22.34 -19.66 4.12
C LEU A 432 -21.70 -19.96 5.48
N PRO A 433 -21.92 -19.12 6.49
CA PRO A 433 -21.46 -19.39 7.83
C PRO A 433 -22.01 -20.75 8.35
N GLY A 434 -21.12 -21.63 8.78
CA GLY A 434 -21.49 -22.92 9.35
C GLY A 434 -21.76 -24.06 8.34
N ASP A 435 -21.56 -23.84 7.05
CA ASP A 435 -21.74 -24.88 6.01
C ASP A 435 -20.56 -25.87 5.91
N GLY A 436 -19.56 -25.71 6.77
CA GLY A 436 -18.36 -26.56 6.79
C GLY A 436 -17.24 -26.05 5.87
N ARG A 437 -17.43 -24.93 5.19
CA ARG A 437 -16.41 -24.25 4.38
C ARG A 437 -15.91 -23.00 5.09
N THR A 438 -14.61 -22.68 4.99
CA THR A 438 -14.05 -21.52 5.70
C THR A 438 -13.00 -20.79 4.89
N LEU A 439 -13.04 -19.46 4.96
CA LEU A 439 -12.00 -18.56 4.49
C LEU A 439 -11.23 -18.02 5.69
N PHE A 440 -9.89 -18.15 5.64
CA PHE A 440 -9.00 -17.64 6.66
C PHE A 440 -7.99 -16.69 6.03
N LEU A 441 -8.10 -15.40 6.36
CA LEU A 441 -7.21 -14.36 5.89
C LEU A 441 -6.31 -13.90 7.03
N VAL A 442 -5.01 -13.79 6.81
CA VAL A 442 -4.09 -13.26 7.81
C VAL A 442 -3.14 -12.26 7.17
N GLY A 443 -2.87 -11.16 7.88
CA GLY A 443 -1.98 -10.13 7.39
C GLY A 443 -1.71 -9.04 8.41
N ASP A 444 -0.88 -8.09 8.00
CA ASP A 444 -0.58 -6.87 8.76
C ASP A 444 -0.67 -5.66 7.83
N PRO A 445 -1.73 -4.87 7.89
CA PRO A 445 -1.87 -3.70 7.03
C PRO A 445 -0.72 -2.70 7.18
N MET A 446 -0.04 -2.66 8.36
CA MET A 446 1.12 -1.80 8.58
C MET A 446 2.40 -2.29 7.88
N GLN A 447 2.43 -3.53 7.38
CA GLN A 447 3.56 -4.12 6.66
C GLN A 447 3.35 -4.18 5.14
N SER A 448 2.31 -3.55 4.59
CA SER A 448 2.12 -3.49 3.14
C SER A 448 3.21 -2.64 2.49
N ILE A 449 4.15 -3.30 1.78
CA ILE A 449 5.27 -2.66 1.09
C ILE A 449 5.23 -2.90 -0.43
N TYR A 450 4.24 -3.64 -0.93
CA TYR A 450 4.15 -4.05 -2.32
C TYR A 450 3.19 -3.19 -3.16
N ARG A 451 3.00 -1.91 -2.78
CA ARG A 451 2.19 -0.97 -3.58
C ARG A 451 2.67 -0.89 -5.04
N PHE A 452 3.97 -1.05 -5.29
CA PHE A 452 4.53 -1.14 -6.64
C PHE A 452 4.13 -2.42 -7.39
N ARG A 453 3.67 -3.48 -6.67
CA ARG A 453 3.03 -4.69 -7.20
C ARG A 453 1.52 -4.65 -7.09
N LYS A 454 0.94 -3.45 -6.89
CA LYS A 454 -0.50 -3.16 -6.85
C LYS A 454 -1.22 -3.69 -5.60
N ALA A 455 -0.48 -3.98 -4.54
CA ALA A 455 -1.07 -4.19 -3.23
C ALA A 455 -1.87 -2.94 -2.82
N ASP A 456 -3.08 -3.16 -2.36
CA ASP A 456 -3.97 -2.12 -1.87
C ASP A 456 -4.41 -2.46 -0.44
N VAL A 457 -3.85 -1.74 0.51
CA VAL A 457 -4.15 -1.95 1.93
C VAL A 457 -5.60 -1.61 2.27
N GLY A 458 -6.25 -0.75 1.47
CA GLY A 458 -7.68 -0.44 1.61
C GLY A 458 -8.56 -1.67 1.50
N LEU A 459 -8.18 -2.65 0.66
CA LEU A 459 -8.89 -3.93 0.51
C LEU A 459 -8.88 -4.75 1.80
N PHE A 460 -7.75 -4.75 2.55
CA PHE A 460 -7.70 -5.43 3.85
C PHE A 460 -8.70 -4.83 4.83
N ILE A 461 -8.81 -3.50 4.87
CA ILE A 461 -9.73 -2.80 5.76
C ILE A 461 -11.17 -3.01 5.32
N ASP A 462 -11.45 -2.94 4.02
CA ASP A 462 -12.79 -3.15 3.47
C ASP A 462 -13.31 -4.56 3.77
N VAL A 463 -12.52 -5.59 3.48
CA VAL A 463 -12.88 -7.00 3.79
C VAL A 463 -13.03 -7.22 5.29
N LYS A 464 -12.22 -6.56 6.12
CA LYS A 464 -12.37 -6.61 7.59
C LYS A 464 -13.70 -6.03 8.08
N GLN A 465 -14.21 -4.99 7.40
CA GLN A 465 -15.43 -4.29 7.78
C GLN A 465 -16.70 -4.93 7.19
N ARG A 466 -16.63 -5.39 5.94
CA ARG A 466 -17.79 -5.81 5.14
C ARG A 466 -17.84 -7.29 4.85
N GLY A 467 -16.73 -8.01 5.04
CA GLY A 467 -16.58 -9.37 4.56
C GLY A 467 -16.04 -9.44 3.13
N LEU A 468 -16.04 -10.62 2.53
CA LEU A 468 -15.62 -10.87 1.16
C LEU A 468 -16.81 -11.36 0.32
N GLY A 469 -17.32 -10.53 -0.59
CA GLY A 469 -18.61 -10.80 -1.24
C GLY A 469 -19.70 -10.92 -0.19
N ASP A 470 -20.50 -11.98 -0.26
CA ASP A 470 -21.56 -12.27 0.73
C ASP A 470 -21.04 -13.03 1.98
N LEU A 471 -19.78 -13.43 1.99
CA LEU A 471 -19.20 -14.17 3.10
C LEU A 471 -18.80 -13.22 4.24
N ALA A 472 -19.54 -13.28 5.35
CA ALA A 472 -19.19 -12.55 6.55
C ALA A 472 -17.89 -13.10 7.18
N MET A 473 -17.01 -12.20 7.60
CA MET A 473 -15.72 -12.53 8.19
C MET A 473 -15.65 -12.06 9.65
N ALA A 474 -15.25 -12.94 10.57
CA ALA A 474 -14.99 -12.54 11.95
C ALA A 474 -13.66 -11.79 12.04
N PRO A 475 -13.63 -10.49 12.43
CA PRO A 475 -12.40 -9.76 12.60
C PRO A 475 -11.70 -10.18 13.90
N LEU A 476 -10.46 -10.64 13.80
CA LEU A 476 -9.61 -11.01 14.92
C LEU A 476 -8.35 -10.15 14.91
N ARG A 477 -7.81 -9.86 16.08
CA ARG A 477 -6.58 -9.09 16.22
C ARG A 477 -5.60 -9.79 17.16
N LEU A 478 -4.34 -9.90 16.73
CA LEU A 478 -3.24 -10.34 17.57
C LEU A 478 -2.43 -9.13 18.05
N TYR A 479 -1.82 -9.26 19.22
CA TYR A 479 -1.06 -8.19 19.84
C TYR A 479 0.37 -8.58 20.16
N ARG A 480 0.66 -9.86 20.36
CA ARG A 480 2.00 -10.34 20.79
C ARG A 480 3.08 -10.00 19.79
N ASN A 481 4.20 -9.52 20.29
CA ASN A 481 5.47 -9.47 19.57
C ASN A 481 6.48 -10.38 20.28
N ASN A 482 6.66 -11.58 19.71
CA ASN A 482 7.59 -12.60 20.23
C ASN A 482 9.01 -12.46 19.65
N ARG A 483 9.23 -11.47 18.78
CA ARG A 483 10.48 -11.30 18.02
C ARG A 483 11.40 -10.27 18.66
N SER A 484 10.84 -9.10 18.94
CA SER A 484 11.61 -7.91 19.32
C SER A 484 11.74 -7.79 20.85
N GLN A 485 12.82 -7.15 21.30
CA GLN A 485 13.01 -6.77 22.69
C GLN A 485 11.96 -5.73 23.11
N ARG A 486 11.65 -5.68 24.41
CA ARG A 486 10.63 -4.78 24.97
C ARG A 486 10.90 -3.31 24.66
N ALA A 487 12.15 -2.87 24.79
CA ALA A 487 12.54 -1.50 24.52
C ALA A 487 12.31 -1.11 23.05
N VAL A 488 12.54 -2.05 22.10
CA VAL A 488 12.26 -1.85 20.67
C VAL A 488 10.75 -1.75 20.43
N VAL A 489 9.95 -2.64 21.04
CA VAL A 489 8.48 -2.60 20.91
C VAL A 489 7.93 -1.28 21.48
N ALA A 490 8.41 -0.86 22.65
CA ALA A 490 7.99 0.40 23.27
C ALA A 490 8.33 1.61 22.40
N TRP A 491 9.53 1.64 21.81
CA TRP A 491 9.94 2.70 20.88
C TRP A 491 9.08 2.72 19.62
N VAL A 492 8.81 1.56 19.04
CA VAL A 492 7.94 1.43 17.86
C VAL A 492 6.54 1.93 18.18
N ASN A 493 5.92 1.48 19.28
CA ASN A 493 4.61 1.91 19.70
C ASN A 493 4.53 3.45 19.88
N LEU A 494 5.53 4.05 20.56
CA LEU A 494 5.56 5.49 20.81
C LEU A 494 5.76 6.31 19.54
N THR A 495 6.66 5.87 18.66
CA THR A 495 7.05 6.61 17.46
C THR A 495 5.97 6.52 16.40
N PHE A 496 5.51 5.32 16.08
CA PHE A 496 4.61 5.10 14.97
C PHE A 496 3.16 5.50 15.27
N ALA A 497 2.75 5.55 16.53
CA ALA A 497 1.48 6.19 16.92
C ALA A 497 1.38 7.67 16.50
N ARG A 498 2.53 8.34 16.26
CA ARG A 498 2.60 9.74 15.81
C ARG A 498 2.80 9.88 14.31
N VAL A 499 3.28 8.82 13.64
CA VAL A 499 3.60 8.83 12.19
C VAL A 499 2.42 8.37 11.36
N PHE A 500 1.69 7.35 11.82
CA PHE A 500 0.52 6.83 11.11
C PHE A 500 -0.68 7.78 11.25
N ALA A 501 -1.66 7.62 10.36
CA ALA A 501 -2.91 8.35 10.41
C ALA A 501 -3.66 8.12 11.73
N LEU A 502 -4.48 9.07 12.15
CA LEU A 502 -5.30 8.94 13.36
C LEU A 502 -6.45 7.95 13.19
N ALA A 503 -6.93 7.75 11.96
CA ALA A 503 -8.00 6.82 11.59
C ALA A 503 -7.66 6.08 10.30
N ASP A 504 -8.34 4.95 10.08
CA ASP A 504 -8.28 4.24 8.81
C ASP A 504 -9.09 5.01 7.76
N ASP A 505 -8.53 5.16 6.56
CA ASP A 505 -9.17 5.80 5.41
C ASP A 505 -8.96 4.92 4.18
N ILE A 506 -10.01 4.19 3.80
CA ILE A 506 -9.96 3.21 2.70
C ILE A 506 -9.64 3.88 1.36
N PRO A 507 -10.31 4.98 0.95
CA PRO A 507 -10.03 5.67 -0.30
C PRO A 507 -8.58 6.14 -0.46
N CYS A 508 -7.98 6.64 0.62
CA CYS A 508 -6.60 7.12 0.62
C CYS A 508 -5.58 5.99 0.88
N GLY A 509 -6.04 4.81 1.30
CA GLY A 509 -5.18 3.72 1.76
C GLY A 509 -4.41 4.08 3.03
N ALA A 510 -4.92 5.05 3.81
CA ALA A 510 -4.32 5.44 5.07
C ALA A 510 -4.80 4.50 6.19
N ILE A 511 -3.86 4.10 7.05
CA ILE A 511 -4.13 3.22 8.18
C ILE A 511 -3.66 3.86 9.48
N ARG A 512 -4.42 3.65 10.54
CA ARG A 512 -3.98 4.06 11.86
C ARG A 512 -3.00 3.04 12.43
N TYR A 513 -2.13 3.48 13.32
CA TYR A 513 -1.20 2.60 14.03
C TYR A 513 -1.93 1.59 14.92
N ARG A 514 -1.42 0.35 14.96
CA ARG A 514 -1.83 -0.74 15.85
C ARG A 514 -0.68 -1.10 16.76
N GLU A 515 -0.87 -0.89 18.06
CA GLU A 515 0.13 -1.25 19.06
C GLU A 515 0.31 -2.76 19.19
N SER A 516 1.52 -3.18 19.57
CA SER A 516 1.86 -4.56 19.89
C SER A 516 2.35 -4.68 21.33
N ALA A 517 2.19 -5.88 21.92
CA ALA A 517 2.60 -6.22 23.27
C ALA A 517 3.88 -7.05 23.24
N ALA A 518 4.92 -6.60 23.91
CA ALA A 518 6.16 -7.36 24.05
C ALA A 518 5.93 -8.59 24.95
N THR A 519 6.47 -9.74 24.54
CA THR A 519 6.37 -11.01 25.29
C THR A 519 7.72 -11.57 25.75
N LYS A 520 8.84 -11.01 25.26
CA LYS A 520 10.16 -11.42 25.75
C LYS A 520 10.32 -10.96 27.18
N ASP A 521 10.57 -11.95 28.05
CA ASP A 521 10.81 -11.72 29.46
C ASP A 521 12.22 -11.19 29.67
N GLU A 522 12.35 -10.18 30.51
CA GLU A 522 13.61 -9.45 30.72
C GLU A 522 14.43 -10.04 31.89
N ALA A 523 13.85 -10.94 32.67
CA ALA A 523 14.50 -11.53 33.82
C ALA A 523 15.68 -12.42 33.39
N GLY A 524 16.90 -11.85 33.47
CA GLY A 524 18.14 -12.54 33.16
C GLY A 524 18.64 -12.42 31.72
N ASP A 525 17.96 -11.70 30.83
CA ASP A 525 18.48 -11.39 29.50
C ASP A 525 19.38 -10.13 29.56
N PRO A 526 20.71 -10.25 29.34
CA PRO A 526 21.60 -9.09 29.34
C PRO A 526 21.32 -8.10 28.20
N THR A 527 20.45 -8.46 27.26
CA THR A 527 20.01 -7.59 26.14
C THR A 527 18.64 -6.97 26.39
N ALA A 528 18.04 -7.15 27.57
CA ALA A 528 16.69 -6.66 27.87
C ALA A 528 16.54 -5.14 27.71
N ASP A 529 17.60 -4.38 28.00
CA ASP A 529 17.68 -2.93 27.81
C ASP A 529 18.15 -2.51 26.41
N ALA A 530 18.34 -3.46 25.49
CA ALA A 530 18.73 -3.19 24.11
C ALA A 530 17.60 -2.44 23.39
N GLY A 531 17.83 -1.16 23.10
CA GLY A 531 16.88 -0.23 22.55
C GLY A 531 17.23 0.24 21.14
N VAL A 532 16.68 1.37 20.78
CA VAL A 532 16.93 2.08 19.54
C VAL A 532 17.82 3.29 19.82
N THR A 533 18.96 3.39 19.13
CA THR A 533 19.85 4.54 19.23
C THR A 533 19.84 5.31 17.91
N PRO A 534 19.28 6.53 17.88
CA PRO A 534 19.35 7.37 16.70
C PRO A 534 20.75 7.99 16.52
N HIS A 535 21.31 7.90 15.32
CA HIS A 535 22.55 8.56 14.94
C HIS A 535 22.24 9.69 13.96
N ALA A 536 22.44 10.95 14.37
CA ALA A 536 22.25 12.10 13.51
C ALA A 536 23.59 12.49 12.89
N VAL A 537 23.69 12.44 11.57
CA VAL A 537 24.86 12.88 10.81
C VAL A 537 24.61 14.30 10.34
N VAL A 538 25.42 15.25 10.86
CA VAL A 538 25.39 16.65 10.46
C VAL A 538 26.60 16.92 9.57
N VAL A 539 26.36 17.46 8.39
CA VAL A 539 27.42 17.76 7.40
C VAL A 539 27.36 19.22 7.04
N ASP A 540 28.54 19.86 6.99
CA ASP A 540 28.67 21.24 6.57
C ASP A 540 28.22 21.45 5.11
N LYS A 541 27.82 22.68 4.78
CA LYS A 541 27.35 23.04 3.45
C LYS A 541 28.41 22.74 2.40
N GLY A 542 28.18 21.71 1.56
CA GLY A 542 29.15 21.24 0.54
C GLY A 542 29.91 19.98 0.92
N GLY A 543 29.72 19.44 2.12
CA GLY A 543 30.26 18.14 2.52
C GLY A 543 29.46 16.96 1.91
N ASP A 544 30.09 15.79 1.86
CA ASP A 544 29.48 14.56 1.36
C ASP A 544 28.74 13.84 2.50
N ALA A 545 27.40 13.99 2.51
CA ALA A 545 26.53 13.40 3.52
C ALA A 545 26.50 11.86 3.42
N ASP A 546 26.55 11.31 2.22
CA ASP A 546 26.52 9.86 2.00
C ASP A 546 27.81 9.20 2.53
N LEU A 547 28.95 9.87 2.35
CA LEU A 547 30.22 9.39 2.90
C LEU A 547 30.27 9.48 4.42
N ALA A 548 29.73 10.54 5.01
CA ALA A 548 29.67 10.72 6.46
C ALA A 548 28.75 9.67 7.10
N GLU A 549 27.57 9.41 6.52
CA GLU A 549 26.64 8.34 6.95
C GLU A 549 27.29 6.95 6.85
N ALA A 550 27.98 6.66 5.74
CA ALA A 550 28.68 5.40 5.55
C ALA A 550 29.78 5.16 6.59
N ARG A 551 30.54 6.20 6.98
CA ARG A 551 31.55 6.09 8.04
C ARG A 551 30.95 5.79 9.40
N GLU A 552 29.87 6.47 9.76
CA GLU A 552 29.16 6.23 11.04
C GLU A 552 28.58 4.82 11.09
N MET A 553 27.99 4.35 9.99
CA MET A 553 27.48 3.00 9.87
C MET A 553 28.60 1.96 10.02
N LEU A 554 29.75 2.14 9.36
CA LEU A 554 30.90 1.24 9.47
C LEU A 554 31.45 1.21 10.90
N ALA A 555 31.61 2.37 11.54
CA ALA A 555 32.04 2.46 12.92
C ALA A 555 31.11 1.71 13.88
N THR A 556 29.79 1.81 13.65
CA THR A 556 28.79 1.07 14.40
C THR A 556 28.91 -0.45 14.18
N ILE A 557 29.07 -0.90 12.93
CA ILE A 557 29.27 -2.33 12.60
C ILE A 557 30.55 -2.88 13.27
N ASP A 558 31.63 -2.14 13.21
CA ASP A 558 32.91 -2.55 13.80
C ASP A 558 32.82 -2.65 15.33
N ALA A 559 32.14 -1.71 15.98
CA ALA A 559 31.90 -1.75 17.42
C ALA A 559 31.06 -2.97 17.84
N GLU A 560 30.01 -3.28 17.08
CA GLU A 560 29.15 -4.45 17.36
C GLU A 560 29.88 -5.77 17.14
N ARG A 561 30.72 -5.88 16.11
CA ARG A 561 31.55 -7.05 15.85
C ARG A 561 32.66 -7.23 16.89
N ALA A 562 33.22 -6.13 17.39
CA ALA A 562 34.19 -6.19 18.48
C ALA A 562 33.57 -6.69 19.79
N ALA A 563 32.31 -6.30 20.05
CA ALA A 563 31.56 -6.75 21.22
C ALA A 563 31.12 -8.22 21.13
N ASP A 564 30.72 -8.67 19.94
CA ASP A 564 30.27 -10.04 19.68
C ASP A 564 30.59 -10.44 18.23
N PRO A 565 31.71 -11.19 17.99
CA PRO A 565 32.10 -11.60 16.64
C PRO A 565 31.10 -12.54 15.93
N GLY A 566 30.25 -13.22 16.67
CA GLY A 566 29.21 -14.13 16.13
C GLY A 566 27.89 -13.45 15.79
N ARG A 567 27.74 -12.17 16.13
CA ARG A 567 26.48 -11.45 15.94
C ARG A 567 26.18 -11.22 14.46
N GLN A 568 24.96 -11.53 14.06
CA GLN A 568 24.44 -11.21 12.72
C GLN A 568 23.98 -9.75 12.69
N ILE A 569 24.53 -8.98 11.74
CA ILE A 569 24.22 -7.57 11.55
C ILE A 569 23.54 -7.40 10.20
N ALA A 570 22.34 -6.80 10.19
CA ALA A 570 21.63 -6.44 8.96
C ALA A 570 21.66 -4.93 8.76
N VAL A 571 22.00 -4.50 7.54
CA VAL A 571 21.91 -3.10 7.11
C VAL A 571 20.70 -2.96 6.20
N LEU A 572 19.78 -2.07 6.59
CA LEU A 572 18.57 -1.76 5.81
C LEU A 572 18.71 -0.37 5.19
N ALA A 573 18.47 -0.28 3.89
CA ALA A 573 18.50 0.99 3.17
C ALA A 573 17.20 1.17 2.37
N ARG A 574 16.76 2.42 2.21
CA ARG A 574 15.56 2.76 1.46
C ARG A 574 15.68 2.45 -0.04
N ALA A 575 16.87 2.61 -0.61
CA ALA A 575 17.15 2.33 -2.01
C ALA A 575 18.56 1.75 -2.20
N ARG A 576 18.75 0.92 -3.25
CA ARG A 576 20.08 0.35 -3.58
C ARG A 576 21.12 1.43 -3.87
N ALA A 577 20.73 2.53 -4.48
CA ALA A 577 21.61 3.65 -4.76
C ALA A 577 22.21 4.27 -3.49
N SER A 578 21.45 4.25 -2.38
CA SER A 578 21.94 4.74 -1.08
C SER A 578 23.00 3.83 -0.45
N CYS A 579 23.11 2.57 -0.85
CA CYS A 579 24.17 1.65 -0.40
C CYS A 579 25.40 1.64 -1.32
N GLY A 580 25.27 2.07 -2.59
CA GLY A 580 26.30 1.86 -3.60
C GLY A 580 27.39 2.93 -3.67
N ALA A 581 27.06 4.17 -3.36
CA ALA A 581 28.00 5.29 -3.52
C ALA A 581 29.08 5.36 -2.43
N GLY A 582 28.75 5.02 -1.17
CA GLY A 582 29.67 5.10 -0.05
C GLY A 582 30.35 3.77 0.33
N ALA A 583 29.61 2.65 0.23
CA ALA A 583 30.11 1.34 0.69
C ALA A 583 31.00 0.62 -0.35
N GLY A 584 30.81 0.87 -1.64
CA GLY A 584 31.53 0.15 -2.72
C GLY A 584 33.02 0.47 -2.81
N ASN A 585 33.40 1.73 -2.55
CA ASN A 585 34.81 2.15 -2.67
C ASN A 585 35.61 1.99 -1.36
N SER A 586 34.97 1.92 -0.20
CA SER A 586 35.62 1.73 1.09
C SER A 586 35.68 0.25 1.51
N ALA A 587 34.76 -0.60 1.01
CA ALA A 587 34.72 -2.04 1.32
C ALA A 587 35.78 -2.86 0.58
N ALA A 588 36.53 -2.29 -0.33
CA ALA A 588 37.67 -2.98 -0.99
C ALA A 588 38.83 -3.26 -0.03
N SER A 589 38.89 -2.60 1.12
CA SER A 589 39.92 -2.85 2.14
C SER A 589 39.47 -3.76 3.28
N THR A 590 38.16 -4.02 3.42
CA THR A 590 37.65 -4.95 4.44
C THR A 590 36.78 -6.00 3.75
N ARG A 591 37.33 -7.19 3.49
CA ARG A 591 36.62 -8.38 2.98
C ARG A 591 35.60 -8.88 4.01
N ALA A 592 34.51 -8.16 4.16
CA ALA A 592 33.33 -8.67 4.79
C ALA A 592 32.33 -9.01 3.67
N ALA A 593 32.06 -10.30 3.48
CA ALA A 593 31.07 -10.78 2.54
C ALA A 593 29.68 -10.22 2.95
N LEU A 594 29.27 -9.15 2.31
CA LEU A 594 27.88 -8.70 2.33
C LEU A 594 27.08 -9.71 1.50
N HIS A 595 26.40 -10.65 2.15
CA HIS A 595 25.41 -11.48 1.50
C HIS A 595 24.20 -10.61 1.20
N GLY A 596 24.11 -10.12 -0.05
CA GLY A 596 22.91 -9.49 -0.55
C GLY A 596 21.78 -10.52 -0.61
N GLY A 597 20.88 -10.51 0.35
CA GLY A 597 19.63 -11.26 0.32
C GLY A 597 18.65 -10.61 -0.66
N GLY A 598 18.82 -10.86 -1.94
CA GLY A 598 17.88 -10.49 -3.00
C GLY A 598 17.99 -11.52 -4.11
N ASP A 599 16.87 -12.10 -4.52
CA ASP A 599 16.77 -13.02 -5.65
C ASP A 599 17.29 -12.36 -6.93
N GLY A 600 18.53 -12.64 -7.28
CA GLY A 600 19.20 -12.17 -8.46
C GLY A 600 20.69 -12.29 -8.30
N ALA A 601 21.27 -13.42 -8.76
CA ALA A 601 22.71 -13.54 -8.92
C ALA A 601 23.24 -12.36 -9.76
N PRO A 602 24.40 -11.75 -9.43
CA PRO A 602 25.00 -10.74 -10.28
C PRO A 602 25.32 -11.38 -11.63
N ARG A 603 24.71 -10.88 -12.70
CA ARG A 603 25.11 -11.23 -14.06
C ARG A 603 26.58 -10.84 -14.22
N PRO A 604 27.46 -11.73 -14.69
CA PRO A 604 28.81 -11.36 -15.07
C PRO A 604 28.73 -10.35 -16.22
N ALA A 605 29.48 -9.26 -16.12
CA ALA A 605 29.66 -8.33 -17.20
C ALA A 605 30.19 -9.05 -18.43
N PRO A 606 29.71 -8.75 -19.66
CA PRO A 606 30.27 -9.34 -20.85
C PRO A 606 31.73 -8.91 -21.02
N ALA A 607 32.63 -9.87 -21.09
CA ALA A 607 34.01 -9.65 -21.39
C ALA A 607 34.15 -9.29 -22.88
N GLY A 608 34.83 -8.21 -23.19
CA GLY A 608 35.57 -8.01 -24.42
C GLY A 608 34.88 -7.19 -25.50
N ALA A 609 35.23 -5.92 -25.59
CA ALA A 609 35.62 -5.28 -26.84
C ALA A 609 36.62 -4.17 -26.52
N GLY A 610 37.80 -4.28 -27.11
CA GLY A 610 38.90 -3.35 -26.92
C GLY A 610 38.71 -2.02 -27.65
N PRO A 611 39.66 -1.07 -27.53
CA PRO A 611 39.46 0.34 -27.82
C PRO A 611 39.64 0.67 -29.30
N ALA A 612 38.71 1.45 -29.85
CA ALA A 612 38.94 2.16 -31.11
C ALA A 612 38.25 3.53 -31.11
N GLY A 613 39.05 4.57 -31.18
CA GLY A 613 38.84 5.72 -32.05
C GLY A 613 37.97 6.88 -31.52
N ALA A 614 38.63 7.86 -30.98
CA ALA A 614 38.60 9.33 -31.19
C ALA A 614 37.38 9.98 -31.90
N ASP A 615 37.06 11.18 -31.32
CA ASP A 615 36.53 12.40 -31.93
C ASP A 615 35.02 12.53 -32.21
N ALA A 616 34.37 13.40 -31.44
CA ALA A 616 33.91 14.69 -31.92
C ALA A 616 33.10 15.46 -30.86
N ARG A 617 33.43 16.71 -30.75
CA ARG A 617 32.86 17.82 -29.98
C ARG A 617 31.38 18.09 -30.30
N ALA A 618 30.57 18.48 -29.33
CA ALA A 618 29.99 19.83 -29.21
C ALA A 618 28.89 19.88 -28.16
N ALA A 619 29.08 20.72 -27.23
CA ALA A 619 28.21 21.69 -26.54
C ALA A 619 26.68 21.57 -26.68
N ALA A 620 26.01 21.44 -25.51
CA ALA A 620 24.92 22.34 -25.16
C ALA A 620 24.59 22.25 -23.66
N SER A 621 24.69 23.41 -23.06
CA SER A 621 24.33 23.73 -21.68
C SER A 621 22.84 23.55 -21.39
N GLY A 622 22.53 22.88 -20.29
CA GLY A 622 21.20 22.83 -19.74
C GLY A 622 21.26 22.31 -18.30
N ARG A 623 21.40 23.22 -17.33
CA ARG A 623 21.35 22.91 -15.91
C ARG A 623 19.93 22.56 -15.49
N PRO A 624 19.65 21.41 -14.84
CA PRO A 624 18.46 21.26 -14.04
C PRO A 624 18.68 21.88 -12.66
N ARG A 625 17.71 22.66 -12.22
CA ARG A 625 17.62 23.18 -10.86
C ARG A 625 17.49 22.01 -9.89
N GLN A 626 18.47 21.83 -9.03
CA GLN A 626 18.37 21.01 -7.84
C GLN A 626 17.43 21.68 -6.84
N LEU A 627 16.32 21.03 -6.54
CA LEU A 627 15.59 21.25 -5.30
C LEU A 627 16.32 20.50 -4.20
N ALA A 628 16.95 21.23 -3.30
CA ALA A 628 17.55 20.71 -2.08
C ALA A 628 16.41 20.26 -1.14
N GLY A 629 16.23 18.97 -1.00
CA GLY A 629 15.39 18.38 0.04
C GLY A 629 16.29 17.90 1.17
N ASP A 630 16.21 18.53 2.33
CA ASP A 630 16.86 18.08 3.55
C ASP A 630 16.23 16.77 4.01
N SER A 631 16.89 15.65 3.77
CA SER A 631 16.48 14.34 4.30
C SER A 631 17.45 13.91 5.39
N ALA A 632 17.02 14.03 6.65
CA ALA A 632 17.70 13.38 7.76
C ALA A 632 17.48 11.86 7.65
N ARG A 633 18.56 11.09 7.59
CA ARG A 633 18.54 9.63 7.54
C ARG A 633 18.84 9.06 8.92
N THR A 634 18.09 8.07 9.36
CA THR A 634 18.22 7.46 10.68
C THR A 634 18.78 6.04 10.56
N VAL A 635 19.88 5.76 11.24
CA VAL A 635 20.44 4.41 11.42
C VAL A 635 20.01 3.91 12.80
N VAL A 636 19.42 2.71 12.86
CA VAL A 636 18.87 2.12 14.09
C VAL A 636 19.80 1.04 14.61
N ARG A 637 20.18 1.10 15.86
CA ARG A 637 21.09 0.17 16.55
C ARG A 637 20.42 -0.47 17.79
N PRO A 638 20.45 -1.78 17.98
CA PRO A 638 20.21 -2.41 19.28
C PRO A 638 21.48 -2.31 20.15
N HIS A 639 21.36 -1.78 21.37
CA HIS A 639 22.47 -1.62 22.30
C HIS A 639 22.36 -2.61 23.46
N ALA A 640 23.48 -3.23 23.84
CA ALA A 640 23.60 -3.99 25.08
C ALA A 640 23.98 -3.02 26.21
N GLY A 641 23.15 -2.95 27.26
CA GLY A 641 23.32 -2.01 28.35
C GLY A 641 24.58 -2.27 29.19
N GLY A 642 25.38 -1.24 29.33
CA GLY A 642 26.41 -1.15 30.37
C GLY A 642 25.93 -0.23 31.51
N PRO A 643 26.50 -0.28 32.73
CA PRO A 643 25.96 0.43 33.89
C PRO A 643 26.05 1.96 33.72
N ALA A 644 24.93 2.62 33.93
CA ALA A 644 24.81 4.05 33.92
C ALA A 644 25.60 4.70 35.06
N ARG A 645 26.54 5.59 34.72
CA ARG A 645 27.05 6.62 35.65
C ARG A 645 26.26 7.88 35.46
N ALA A 646 25.68 8.35 36.55
CA ALA A 646 24.89 9.58 36.62
C ALA A 646 25.73 10.81 36.34
N GLY A 647 25.15 11.77 35.63
CA GLY A 647 25.57 13.17 35.65
C GLY A 647 25.81 13.77 34.25
N GLY A 648 24.80 14.41 33.68
CA GLY A 648 24.98 15.24 32.50
C GLY A 648 23.65 15.78 31.94
N ARG A 649 23.50 17.08 31.93
CA ARG A 649 22.34 17.86 31.52
C ARG A 649 21.75 17.39 30.19
N ARG A 650 20.43 17.16 30.14
CA ARG A 650 19.66 16.88 28.93
C ARG A 650 19.63 18.10 28.02
N PRO A 651 19.98 17.99 26.74
CA PRO A 651 19.59 18.98 25.75
C PRO A 651 18.11 18.82 25.42
N HIS A 652 17.37 19.90 25.45
CA HIS A 652 16.00 19.97 24.92
C HIS A 652 16.04 19.73 23.39
N VAL A 653 15.57 18.59 22.94
CA VAL A 653 15.34 18.34 21.52
C VAL A 653 13.94 18.86 21.18
N HIS A 654 13.87 19.93 20.40
CA HIS A 654 12.62 20.39 19.79
C HIS A 654 12.10 19.32 18.83
N PRO A 655 10.79 19.00 18.82
CA PRO A 655 10.23 18.06 17.87
C PRO A 655 10.31 18.66 16.45
N LEU A 656 10.99 17.97 15.55
CA LEU A 656 11.00 18.28 14.13
C LEU A 656 9.59 18.04 13.56
N ALA A 657 9.02 19.08 12.98
CA ALA A 657 7.78 19.00 12.22
C ALA A 657 8.06 18.23 10.92
N PHE A 658 7.47 17.07 10.78
CA PHE A 658 7.45 16.33 9.52
C PHE A 658 6.40 16.95 8.60
N ASP A 659 6.84 17.36 7.41
CA ASP A 659 5.98 17.87 6.34
C ASP A 659 5.07 16.74 5.85
N ARG A 660 3.76 16.89 6.06
CA ARG A 660 2.72 15.98 5.59
C ARG A 660 2.41 16.29 4.14
N ARG A 661 3.17 15.70 3.21
CA ARG A 661 2.78 15.65 1.80
C ARG A 661 2.84 14.21 1.33
N CYS A 662 1.67 13.63 1.16
CA CYS A 662 1.46 12.48 0.28
C CYS A 662 1.25 12.94 -1.13
#